data_72d1ad57ebefedd2a9e66bc6df8647c0
#
_entry.id   72d1ad57ebefedd2a9e66bc6df8647c0
#
_cell.length_a   1.000
_cell.length_b   1.000
_cell.length_c   1.000
_cell.angle_alpha   90.00
_cell.angle_beta   90.00
_cell.angle_gamma   90.00
#
_symmetry.space_group_name_H-M   'P 1'
#
loop_
_entity.id
_entity.type
_entity.pdbx_description
1 polymer ?
#
loop_
_entity_poly.entity_id
_entity_poly.type
_entity_poly.pdbx_seq_one_letter_code
_entity_poly.pdbx_strand_id
1 'polypeptide(L)'
;MVNLVYKVGGEKHCRPIKSLEELIAACNTEENIQNWNDYRRTGEDRFKHALVQVSYNCQVPDGELLKGIKTVSPFFFYDIDCGNREKCRLIINQLLQMKDELGLVEVAESASYGVHAVARRQPDRTILESQVRISMMTRTEMDTNNKENNRVVFHGPIDAETTPLLEETLFIESLSDEEAAAEYLRLKEREAQGLEEVPPGAKKANKHYRPWEESEMSDVRGQMEDVAALQCCSSQPTYDPDAKYNGVLFKDIIAKYWKLFNDGKEPVDGDRNVLTFELAVTIRSICGYSLEKMLTVVPNYWVKPDGTCSQEDLAEWRKTIENALKEPRKGMPYRLKQVLQALKSQAGVKACGGTLTTPPPMPKKLPPLIKLLTKNVPWFYKPAVANAVFPALGVHLHGVKFRYWDNVEHEATFMNVLIGRQSIGKGTIKKPIEYIMEDIRQRDIPNRQREQEWKQKNPGAKPKKEPRPTDICIQMLIDNLTDAIFNQRVIDAHHNGQRFIYLLVDEIEGLKKVTSKGTADEVGLLIRKAYDNSEVGQERYGSDSVSGIAPLRWNFNASTTPPNARKFFVKMVNDGTVGRLDVSTIIRSDDDDDTEPIQGIYDHQFAQELKPYIDRLEAANGFIECPQAKRLSLDMKQENKDAARLYESEAYRVLSYRANVIAWLKGMVLYVAHGYKWSREIAEFVRWTQQYNLWCKMLYFGQQLERELREEVEIQHQSGPQNLLELLPDEFTKEQYYQMRQQQGKTGSGDSTLRSWQNRGHIAFDEVSGRYCKTETYKQKFGGKV
;
A
#
# COMPACT_ATOMS: atom_id res chain seq x y z
N MET A 1 25.06 -32.87 -6.14
CA MET A 1 25.73 -33.15 -4.83
C MET A 1 25.57 -31.94 -3.94
N VAL A 2 25.11 -32.10 -2.70
CA VAL A 2 25.01 -31.05 -1.67
C VAL A 2 26.14 -31.25 -0.67
N ASN A 3 26.77 -30.15 -0.23
CA ASN A 3 27.86 -30.24 0.74
C ASN A 3 27.42 -29.61 2.07
N LEU A 4 27.52 -30.36 3.15
CA LEU A 4 27.44 -29.82 4.52
C LEU A 4 28.75 -29.11 4.84
N VAL A 5 28.67 -27.86 5.30
CA VAL A 5 29.82 -27.03 5.62
C VAL A 5 30.01 -26.94 7.13
N TYR A 6 31.20 -27.26 7.62
CA TYR A 6 31.56 -27.21 9.04
C TYR A 6 32.91 -26.52 9.24
N LYS A 7 33.20 -26.08 10.44
CA LYS A 7 34.46 -25.36 10.74
C LYS A 7 35.45 -26.22 11.50
N VAL A 8 36.70 -26.22 11.04
CA VAL A 8 37.84 -26.80 11.76
C VAL A 8 38.95 -25.76 11.80
N GLY A 9 39.42 -25.40 12.99
CA GLY A 9 40.45 -24.40 13.16
C GLY A 9 40.12 -23.00 12.59
N GLY A 10 38.83 -22.68 12.41
CA GLY A 10 38.38 -21.43 11.82
C GLY A 10 38.18 -21.46 10.29
N GLU A 11 38.61 -22.52 9.62
CA GLU A 11 38.41 -22.73 8.18
C GLU A 11 37.19 -23.57 7.91
N LYS A 12 36.52 -23.36 6.73
CA LYS A 12 35.34 -24.09 6.29
C LYS A 12 35.70 -25.32 5.48
N HIS A 13 35.37 -26.47 6.00
CA HIS A 13 35.49 -27.76 5.36
C HIS A 13 34.12 -28.26 4.90
N CYS A 14 34.12 -29.21 3.99
CA CYS A 14 32.89 -29.77 3.43
C CYS A 14 32.79 -31.28 3.68
N ARG A 15 31.55 -31.75 3.82
CA ARG A 15 31.19 -33.17 3.80
C ARG A 15 30.02 -33.35 2.82
N PRO A 16 30.16 -34.20 1.79
CA PRO A 16 29.04 -34.47 0.86
C PRO A 16 27.85 -35.11 1.59
N ILE A 17 26.65 -34.64 1.33
CA ILE A 17 25.38 -35.23 1.75
C ILE A 17 24.92 -36.15 0.64
N LYS A 18 24.58 -37.41 0.97
CA LYS A 18 24.30 -38.49 0.00
C LYS A 18 22.82 -38.79 -0.15
N SER A 19 21.96 -38.34 0.73
CA SER A 19 20.53 -38.58 0.66
C SER A 19 19.70 -37.45 1.24
N LEU A 20 18.41 -37.44 0.90
CA LEU A 20 17.41 -36.53 1.44
C LEU A 20 17.29 -36.65 2.95
N GLU A 21 17.27 -37.89 3.49
CA GLU A 21 17.15 -38.16 4.91
C GLU A 21 18.36 -37.59 5.68
N GLU A 22 19.55 -37.64 5.09
CA GLU A 22 20.76 -37.09 5.70
C GLU A 22 20.68 -35.56 5.83
N LEU A 23 20.18 -34.87 4.81
CA LEU A 23 19.97 -33.41 4.86
C LEU A 23 18.90 -33.06 5.89
N ILE A 24 17.77 -33.76 5.87
CA ILE A 24 16.69 -33.56 6.86
C ILE A 24 17.22 -33.78 8.29
N ALA A 25 17.96 -34.84 8.53
CA ALA A 25 18.54 -35.11 9.84
C ALA A 25 19.50 -34.01 10.30
N ALA A 26 20.31 -33.46 9.38
CA ALA A 26 21.22 -32.36 9.70
C ALA A 26 20.47 -31.04 10.02
N CYS A 27 19.42 -30.74 9.26
CA CYS A 27 18.67 -29.49 9.41
C CYS A 27 17.64 -29.50 10.54
N ASN A 28 17.10 -30.68 10.92
CA ASN A 28 16.04 -30.81 11.92
C ASN A 28 16.56 -31.19 13.32
N THR A 29 17.81 -30.85 13.62
CA THR A 29 18.33 -30.97 15.01
C THR A 29 17.64 -29.94 15.92
N GLU A 30 17.46 -30.28 17.19
CA GLU A 30 16.89 -29.36 18.19
C GLU A 30 17.63 -28.02 18.22
N GLU A 31 18.96 -28.04 18.10
CA GLU A 31 19.80 -26.86 18.09
C GLU A 31 19.51 -25.97 16.89
N ASN A 32 19.41 -26.55 15.68
CA ASN A 32 19.12 -25.78 14.47
C ASN A 32 17.72 -25.17 14.48
N ILE A 33 16.71 -25.92 14.96
CA ILE A 33 15.33 -25.43 15.15
C ILE A 33 15.30 -24.28 16.15
N GLN A 34 16.03 -24.42 17.27
CA GLN A 34 16.10 -23.36 18.28
C GLN A 34 16.77 -22.09 17.74
N ASN A 35 17.91 -22.22 17.06
CA ASN A 35 18.59 -21.08 16.43
C ASN A 35 17.73 -20.39 15.38
N TRP A 36 16.97 -21.15 14.58
CA TRP A 36 16.01 -20.62 13.63
C TRP A 36 14.91 -19.79 14.30
N ASN A 37 14.29 -20.32 15.33
CA ASN A 37 13.24 -19.65 16.10
C ASN A 37 13.77 -18.41 16.82
N ASP A 38 14.97 -18.48 17.40
CA ASP A 38 15.59 -17.38 18.12
C ASP A 38 15.98 -16.26 17.15
N TYR A 39 16.51 -16.57 15.95
CA TYR A 39 16.76 -15.56 14.94
C TYR A 39 15.48 -14.86 14.49
N ARG A 40 14.42 -15.60 14.22
CA ARG A 40 13.12 -15.03 13.82
C ARG A 40 12.48 -14.16 14.91
N ARG A 41 12.73 -14.45 16.17
CA ARG A 41 12.22 -13.70 17.32
C ARG A 41 13.05 -12.45 17.60
N THR A 42 14.38 -12.52 17.52
CA THR A 42 15.31 -11.47 18.00
C THR A 42 15.95 -10.65 16.88
N GLY A 43 16.15 -11.25 15.70
CA GLY A 43 16.90 -10.66 14.60
C GLY A 43 18.42 -10.62 14.81
N GLU A 44 18.93 -11.31 15.84
CA GLU A 44 20.36 -11.30 16.17
C GLU A 44 21.16 -12.26 15.26
N ASP A 45 22.11 -11.73 14.50
CA ASP A 45 22.90 -12.48 13.50
C ASP A 45 23.66 -13.69 14.08
N ARG A 46 23.96 -13.72 15.37
CA ARG A 46 24.62 -14.88 16.01
C ARG A 46 23.81 -16.16 15.82
N PHE A 47 22.49 -16.10 15.92
CA PHE A 47 21.62 -17.26 15.73
C PHE A 47 21.56 -17.69 14.27
N LYS A 48 21.56 -16.73 13.32
CA LYS A 48 21.64 -17.03 11.88
C LYS A 48 22.95 -17.72 11.53
N HIS A 49 24.07 -17.25 12.09
CA HIS A 49 25.39 -17.83 11.84
C HIS A 49 25.61 -19.20 12.48
N ALA A 50 24.76 -19.57 13.46
CA ALA A 50 24.73 -20.88 14.09
C ALA A 50 23.88 -21.92 13.35
N LEU A 51 23.09 -21.50 12.33
CA LEU A 51 22.30 -22.41 11.50
C LEU A 51 23.19 -23.35 10.68
N VAL A 52 22.64 -24.49 10.31
CA VAL A 52 23.27 -25.45 9.41
C VAL A 52 23.70 -24.75 8.13
N GLN A 53 24.94 -24.99 7.71
CA GLN A 53 25.52 -24.39 6.55
C GLN A 53 25.68 -25.41 5.44
N VAL A 54 25.16 -25.12 4.25
CA VAL A 54 25.25 -25.97 3.05
C VAL A 54 25.83 -25.20 1.86
N SER A 55 26.38 -25.91 0.88
CA SER A 55 26.81 -25.34 -0.39
C SER A 55 26.33 -26.19 -1.55
N TYR A 56 25.76 -25.53 -2.57
CA TYR A 56 25.14 -26.15 -3.74
C TYR A 56 25.93 -25.91 -5.04
N ASN A 57 26.74 -24.85 -5.13
CA ASN A 57 27.33 -24.37 -6.38
C ASN A 57 28.56 -25.17 -6.82
N CYS A 58 29.15 -25.96 -5.96
CA CYS A 58 30.37 -26.77 -6.22
C CYS A 58 30.25 -28.17 -5.68
N GLN A 59 31.08 -29.08 -6.19
CA GLN A 59 31.32 -30.39 -5.64
C GLN A 59 32.64 -30.37 -4.87
N VAL A 60 32.61 -30.77 -3.59
CA VAL A 60 33.79 -30.75 -2.72
C VAL A 60 33.99 -32.16 -2.16
N PRO A 61 35.18 -32.77 -2.32
CA PRO A 61 35.50 -34.03 -1.67
C PRO A 61 35.40 -33.96 -0.15
N ASP A 62 35.16 -35.10 0.50
CA ASP A 62 35.00 -35.18 1.93
C ASP A 62 36.27 -34.71 2.70
N GLY A 63 36.07 -33.79 3.63
CA GLY A 63 37.15 -33.19 4.44
C GLY A 63 37.90 -32.05 3.77
N GLU A 64 37.69 -31.79 2.50
CA GLU A 64 38.40 -30.72 1.77
C GLU A 64 37.88 -29.32 2.11
N LEU A 65 38.74 -28.32 1.86
CA LEU A 65 38.44 -26.92 2.09
C LEU A 65 37.48 -26.36 1.02
N LEU A 66 36.43 -25.67 1.46
CA LEU A 66 35.54 -24.95 0.56
C LEU A 66 36.24 -23.76 -0.13
N LYS A 67 37.19 -23.11 0.56
CA LYS A 67 37.93 -21.96 0.05
C LYS A 67 38.90 -22.40 -1.05
N GLY A 68 38.79 -21.78 -2.22
CA GLY A 68 39.68 -22.05 -3.37
C GLY A 68 39.26 -23.27 -4.18
N ILE A 69 38.10 -23.87 -3.94
CA ILE A 69 37.61 -24.99 -4.73
C ILE A 69 37.43 -24.60 -6.20
N LYS A 70 37.81 -25.49 -7.09
CA LYS A 70 37.85 -25.31 -8.55
C LYS A 70 36.94 -26.32 -9.27
N THR A 71 35.76 -26.57 -8.73
CA THR A 71 34.77 -27.45 -9.29
C THR A 71 33.43 -26.74 -9.39
N VAL A 72 32.51 -27.24 -10.20
CA VAL A 72 31.12 -26.82 -10.29
C VAL A 72 30.18 -27.97 -9.98
N SER A 73 28.98 -27.66 -9.54
CA SER A 73 27.86 -28.60 -9.37
C SER A 73 26.92 -28.55 -10.57
N PRO A 74 26.15 -29.63 -10.83
CA PRO A 74 25.00 -29.58 -11.77
C PRO A 74 23.93 -28.60 -11.34
N PHE A 75 23.98 -28.10 -10.10
CA PHE A 75 23.00 -27.19 -9.50
C PHE A 75 23.62 -25.86 -9.16
N PHE A 76 22.77 -24.84 -8.99
CA PHE A 76 23.17 -23.53 -8.49
C PHE A 76 22.12 -22.97 -7.54
N PHE A 77 22.59 -22.15 -6.62
CA PHE A 77 21.78 -21.46 -5.60
C PHE A 77 21.30 -20.09 -6.10
N TYR A 78 20.05 -19.76 -5.80
CA TYR A 78 19.44 -18.47 -6.09
C TYR A 78 18.74 -17.94 -4.83
N ASP A 79 19.08 -16.70 -4.44
CA ASP A 79 18.61 -16.06 -3.20
C ASP A 79 17.74 -14.84 -3.54
N ILE A 80 16.58 -14.77 -2.92
CA ILE A 80 15.61 -13.69 -3.12
C ILE A 80 15.26 -13.06 -1.77
N ASP A 81 15.67 -11.80 -1.57
CA ASP A 81 15.31 -11.02 -0.41
C ASP A 81 13.85 -10.51 -0.51
N CYS A 82 12.97 -11.00 0.36
CA CYS A 82 11.54 -10.65 0.31
C CYS A 82 11.16 -9.55 1.32
N GLY A 83 11.88 -9.46 2.44
CA GLY A 83 11.67 -8.47 3.50
C GLY A 83 10.48 -8.74 4.42
N ASN A 84 9.55 -9.63 4.06
CA ASN A 84 8.45 -10.09 4.92
C ASN A 84 7.91 -11.45 4.48
N ARG A 85 7.18 -12.12 5.40
CA ARG A 85 6.67 -13.49 5.21
C ARG A 85 5.62 -13.60 4.11
N GLU A 86 4.78 -12.58 3.92
CA GLU A 86 3.71 -12.59 2.90
C GLU A 86 4.31 -12.58 1.49
N LYS A 87 5.24 -11.67 1.24
CA LYS A 87 5.96 -11.60 -0.04
C LYS A 87 6.78 -12.87 -0.30
N CYS A 88 7.39 -13.44 0.74
CA CYS A 88 8.10 -14.71 0.66
C CYS A 88 7.18 -15.83 0.15
N ARG A 89 5.99 -16.00 0.74
CA ARG A 89 5.01 -17.01 0.32
C ARG A 89 4.49 -16.80 -1.11
N LEU A 90 4.27 -15.55 -1.51
CA LEU A 90 3.87 -15.23 -2.89
C LEU A 90 4.94 -15.64 -3.90
N ILE A 91 6.21 -15.35 -3.60
CA ILE A 91 7.33 -15.72 -4.47
C ILE A 91 7.53 -17.25 -4.48
N ILE A 92 7.43 -17.92 -3.34
CA ILE A 92 7.46 -19.39 -3.29
C ILE A 92 6.39 -19.98 -4.20
N ASN A 93 5.15 -19.54 -4.12
CA ASN A 93 4.06 -20.02 -4.97
C ASN A 93 4.33 -19.75 -6.47
N GLN A 94 4.87 -18.58 -6.81
CA GLN A 94 5.27 -18.26 -8.18
C GLN A 94 6.36 -19.21 -8.68
N LEU A 95 7.40 -19.46 -7.90
CA LEU A 95 8.48 -20.38 -8.26
C LEU A 95 7.98 -21.81 -8.43
N LEU A 96 7.10 -22.29 -7.55
CA LEU A 96 6.51 -23.63 -7.66
C LEU A 96 5.67 -23.81 -8.92
N GLN A 97 4.95 -22.77 -9.38
CA GLN A 97 4.20 -22.79 -10.64
C GLN A 97 5.11 -22.87 -11.87
N MET A 98 6.34 -22.37 -11.76
CA MET A 98 7.35 -22.38 -12.84
C MET A 98 8.44 -23.45 -12.62
N LYS A 99 8.21 -24.42 -11.72
CA LYS A 99 9.21 -25.41 -11.29
C LYS A 99 9.92 -26.08 -12.44
N ASP A 100 9.19 -26.65 -13.38
CA ASP A 100 9.74 -27.40 -14.50
C ASP A 100 10.48 -26.51 -15.51
N GLU A 101 9.96 -25.32 -15.78
CA GLU A 101 10.55 -24.35 -16.70
C GLU A 101 11.87 -23.77 -16.16
N LEU A 102 11.96 -23.54 -14.85
CA LEU A 102 13.15 -23.05 -14.17
C LEU A 102 14.13 -24.17 -13.78
N GLY A 103 13.69 -25.43 -13.82
CA GLY A 103 14.47 -26.58 -13.40
C GLY A 103 14.73 -26.60 -11.88
N LEU A 104 13.76 -26.16 -11.08
CA LEU A 104 13.90 -26.09 -9.62
C LEU A 104 13.87 -27.48 -8.99
N VAL A 105 14.78 -27.70 -8.04
CA VAL A 105 14.89 -28.96 -7.28
C VAL A 105 14.73 -28.73 -5.77
N GLU A 106 14.90 -27.49 -5.31
CA GLU A 106 14.62 -27.06 -3.94
C GLU A 106 14.06 -25.66 -3.93
N VAL A 107 13.05 -25.42 -3.08
CA VAL A 107 12.55 -24.09 -2.72
C VAL A 107 12.30 -24.09 -1.23
N ALA A 108 12.98 -23.21 -0.51
CA ALA A 108 12.90 -23.09 0.96
C ALA A 108 12.74 -21.64 1.41
N GLU A 109 12.06 -21.45 2.53
CA GLU A 109 11.99 -20.16 3.23
C GLU A 109 13.31 -19.90 3.97
N SER A 110 13.89 -18.71 3.85
CA SER A 110 15.10 -18.34 4.60
C SER A 110 14.76 -17.83 6.00
N ALA A 111 15.76 -17.83 6.92
CA ALA A 111 15.58 -17.34 8.28
C ALA A 111 15.09 -15.88 8.34
N SER A 112 15.46 -15.05 7.35
CA SER A 112 15.09 -13.64 7.24
C SER A 112 13.82 -13.37 6.42
N TYR A 113 12.97 -14.38 6.20
CA TYR A 113 11.79 -14.30 5.34
C TYR A 113 12.11 -13.98 3.87
N GLY A 114 13.24 -14.46 3.37
CA GLY A 114 13.56 -14.54 1.96
C GLY A 114 13.28 -15.94 1.41
N VAL A 115 13.57 -16.16 0.13
CA VAL A 115 13.44 -17.45 -0.54
C VAL A 115 14.80 -17.94 -0.99
N HIS A 116 15.16 -19.15 -0.59
CA HIS A 116 16.27 -19.92 -1.11
C HIS A 116 15.75 -20.88 -2.19
N ALA A 117 16.26 -20.80 -3.39
CA ALA A 117 15.93 -21.73 -4.47
C ALA A 117 17.20 -22.38 -5.02
N VAL A 118 17.11 -23.66 -5.36
CA VAL A 118 18.16 -24.41 -6.03
C VAL A 118 17.60 -24.93 -7.33
N ALA A 119 18.31 -24.67 -8.43
CA ALA A 119 17.91 -25.10 -9.77
C ALA A 119 19.04 -25.83 -10.50
N ARG A 120 18.68 -26.64 -11.51
CA ARG A 120 19.64 -27.26 -12.42
C ARG A 120 20.32 -26.20 -13.26
N ARG A 121 21.64 -26.22 -13.25
CA ARG A 121 22.46 -25.36 -14.12
C ARG A 121 22.40 -25.87 -15.56
N GLN A 122 22.22 -25.00 -16.51
CA GLN A 122 22.36 -25.35 -17.92
C GLN A 122 23.86 -25.54 -18.25
N PRO A 123 24.23 -26.61 -19.00
CA PRO A 123 25.59 -26.73 -19.49
C PRO A 123 26.03 -25.45 -20.22
N ASP A 124 27.30 -25.14 -20.15
CA ASP A 124 27.91 -23.93 -20.75
C ASP A 124 27.47 -22.58 -20.21
N ARG A 125 26.59 -22.54 -19.19
CA ARG A 125 26.18 -21.30 -18.55
C ARG A 125 26.82 -21.11 -17.17
N THR A 126 27.31 -19.91 -16.92
CA THR A 126 27.84 -19.55 -15.59
C THR A 126 26.71 -19.50 -14.57
N ILE A 127 27.06 -19.52 -13.28
CA ILE A 127 26.08 -19.32 -12.18
C ILE A 127 25.37 -17.99 -12.36
N LEU A 128 26.10 -16.93 -12.71
CA LEU A 128 25.54 -15.59 -12.91
C LEU A 128 24.55 -15.55 -14.08
N GLU A 129 24.88 -16.16 -15.23
CA GLU A 129 23.94 -16.29 -16.37
C GLU A 129 22.66 -17.02 -15.96
N SER A 130 22.80 -18.09 -15.17
CA SER A 130 21.67 -18.90 -14.70
C SER A 130 20.78 -18.14 -13.72
N GLN A 131 21.38 -17.38 -12.80
CA GLN A 131 20.67 -16.51 -11.85
C GLN A 131 19.95 -15.36 -12.57
N VAL A 132 20.61 -14.70 -13.54
CA VAL A 132 20.00 -13.66 -14.38
C VAL A 132 18.78 -14.21 -15.12
N ARG A 133 18.87 -15.43 -15.67
CA ARG A 133 17.74 -16.08 -16.36
C ARG A 133 16.55 -16.25 -15.42
N ILE A 134 16.72 -16.78 -14.20
CA ILE A 134 15.63 -16.92 -13.22
C ILE A 134 15.04 -15.55 -12.91
N SER A 135 15.89 -14.57 -12.60
CA SER A 135 15.46 -13.21 -12.27
C SER A 135 14.65 -12.56 -13.41
N MET A 136 15.09 -12.74 -14.67
CA MET A 136 14.36 -12.26 -15.86
C MET A 136 12.98 -12.91 -16.01
N MET A 137 12.90 -14.23 -15.82
CA MET A 137 11.65 -14.98 -16.00
C MET A 137 10.65 -14.72 -14.88
N THR A 138 11.12 -14.60 -13.64
CA THR A 138 10.27 -14.44 -12.45
C THR A 138 10.03 -12.99 -12.06
N ARG A 139 10.76 -12.04 -12.62
CA ARG A 139 10.78 -10.62 -12.22
C ARG A 139 11.08 -10.45 -10.72
N THR A 140 11.95 -11.30 -10.17
CA THR A 140 12.42 -11.20 -8.78
C THR A 140 13.80 -10.56 -8.73
N GLU A 141 14.02 -9.67 -7.76
CA GLU A 141 15.35 -9.07 -7.52
C GLU A 141 16.36 -10.15 -7.15
N MET A 142 17.59 -10.03 -7.61
CA MET A 142 18.66 -10.96 -7.31
C MET A 142 19.85 -10.29 -6.59
N ASP A 143 20.50 -11.04 -5.70
CA ASP A 143 21.75 -10.63 -5.10
C ASP A 143 22.94 -11.11 -5.95
N THR A 144 23.59 -10.21 -6.69
CA THR A 144 24.72 -10.51 -7.56
C THR A 144 25.99 -10.92 -6.80
N ASN A 145 26.01 -10.85 -5.46
CA ASN A 145 27.10 -11.37 -4.63
C ASN A 145 27.06 -12.90 -4.49
N ASN A 146 25.97 -13.56 -4.89
CA ASN A 146 25.77 -15.01 -4.75
C ASN A 146 26.33 -15.86 -5.91
N LYS A 147 27.03 -15.24 -6.86
CA LYS A 147 27.63 -15.90 -8.04
C LYS A 147 28.88 -16.75 -7.78
N GLU A 148 29.41 -16.73 -6.59
CA GLU A 148 30.63 -17.44 -6.22
C GLU A 148 30.37 -18.96 -6.09
N ASN A 149 31.34 -19.79 -6.57
CA ASN A 149 31.23 -21.24 -6.47
C ASN A 149 31.23 -21.75 -5.02
N ASN A 150 31.96 -21.08 -4.12
CA ASN A 150 32.08 -21.44 -2.71
C ASN A 150 31.00 -20.75 -1.84
N ARG A 151 29.84 -20.39 -2.43
CA ARG A 151 28.75 -19.78 -1.67
C ARG A 151 28.19 -20.73 -0.63
N VAL A 152 28.05 -20.23 0.60
CA VAL A 152 27.44 -20.91 1.73
C VAL A 152 26.05 -20.37 1.99
N VAL A 153 25.11 -21.26 2.21
CA VAL A 153 23.71 -20.98 2.51
C VAL A 153 23.40 -21.42 3.92
N PHE A 154 22.70 -20.62 4.70
CA PHE A 154 22.21 -20.94 6.02
C PHE A 154 20.85 -21.62 5.89
N HIS A 155 20.78 -22.91 6.25
CA HIS A 155 19.58 -23.71 6.08
C HIS A 155 18.80 -23.84 7.40
N GLY A 156 17.47 -23.58 7.31
CA GLY A 156 16.55 -23.79 8.43
C GLY A 156 16.07 -25.23 8.56
N PRO A 157 15.08 -25.47 9.42
CA PRO A 157 14.39 -26.75 9.50
C PRO A 157 13.72 -27.09 8.15
N ILE A 158 13.67 -28.37 7.84
CA ILE A 158 13.02 -28.90 6.62
C ILE A 158 11.70 -29.52 7.03
N ASP A 159 10.61 -28.90 6.59
CA ASP A 159 9.24 -29.40 6.70
C ASP A 159 8.40 -28.91 5.52
N ALA A 160 7.16 -29.36 5.40
CA ALA A 160 6.28 -29.00 4.29
C ALA A 160 5.94 -27.49 4.22
N GLU A 161 6.06 -26.74 5.31
CA GLU A 161 5.80 -25.30 5.35
C GLU A 161 7.04 -24.47 4.97
N THR A 162 8.21 -24.85 5.50
CA THR A 162 9.47 -24.11 5.31
C THR A 162 10.20 -24.52 4.03
N THR A 163 10.02 -25.76 3.55
CA THR A 163 10.68 -26.30 2.34
C THR A 163 9.65 -27.02 1.46
N PRO A 164 8.77 -26.29 0.77
CA PRO A 164 7.69 -26.88 -0.01
C PRO A 164 8.14 -27.65 -1.27
N LEU A 165 9.40 -27.53 -1.66
CA LEU A 165 10.00 -28.34 -2.74
C LEU A 165 11.39 -28.81 -2.30
N LEU A 166 11.62 -30.12 -2.34
CA LEU A 166 12.94 -30.74 -2.18
C LEU A 166 12.94 -32.09 -2.89
N GLU A 167 13.73 -32.21 -3.95
CA GLU A 167 13.79 -33.39 -4.80
C GLU A 167 15.00 -34.28 -4.51
N GLU A 168 14.81 -35.57 -4.54
CA GLU A 168 15.89 -36.57 -4.40
C GLU A 168 16.97 -36.42 -5.47
N THR A 169 16.64 -35.93 -6.64
CA THR A 169 17.56 -35.70 -7.76
C THR A 169 18.74 -34.81 -7.36
N LEU A 170 18.55 -33.92 -6.40
CA LEU A 170 19.60 -33.06 -5.82
C LEU A 170 20.78 -33.88 -5.22
N PHE A 171 20.54 -35.13 -4.80
CA PHE A 171 21.53 -36.00 -4.17
C PHE A 171 22.04 -37.09 -5.15
N ILE A 172 21.29 -37.40 -6.19
CA ILE A 172 21.60 -38.45 -7.17
C ILE A 172 22.46 -37.88 -8.32
N GLU A 173 22.11 -36.68 -8.82
CA GLU A 173 22.83 -36.05 -9.92
C GLU A 173 24.15 -35.44 -9.44
N SER A 174 25.26 -35.89 -10.03
CA SER A 174 26.60 -35.34 -9.80
C SER A 174 27.44 -35.48 -11.08
N LEU A 175 28.42 -34.59 -11.21
CA LEU A 175 29.49 -34.76 -12.21
C LEU A 175 30.59 -35.64 -11.64
N SER A 176 31.39 -36.28 -12.47
CA SER A 176 32.65 -36.85 -12.00
C SER A 176 33.59 -35.70 -11.56
N ASP A 177 34.58 -35.97 -10.71
CA ASP A 177 35.51 -34.93 -10.23
C ASP A 177 36.27 -34.27 -11.40
N GLU A 178 36.60 -35.06 -12.44
CA GLU A 178 37.26 -34.61 -13.66
C GLU A 178 36.35 -33.67 -14.48
N GLU A 179 35.08 -34.06 -14.67
CA GLU A 179 34.07 -33.25 -15.36
C GLU A 179 33.77 -31.95 -14.62
N ALA A 180 33.61 -32.00 -13.30
CA ALA A 180 33.36 -30.84 -12.46
C ALA A 180 34.51 -29.80 -12.50
N ALA A 181 35.74 -30.29 -12.54
CA ALA A 181 36.91 -29.43 -12.65
C ALA A 181 37.13 -28.89 -14.08
N ALA A 182 36.92 -29.71 -15.12
CA ALA A 182 37.03 -29.28 -16.52
C ALA A 182 35.94 -28.22 -16.85
N GLU A 183 34.72 -28.41 -16.39
CA GLU A 183 33.62 -27.46 -16.57
C GLU A 183 33.89 -26.15 -15.85
N TYR A 184 34.45 -26.18 -14.62
CA TYR A 184 34.88 -24.98 -13.90
C TYR A 184 35.89 -24.15 -14.72
N LEU A 185 36.92 -24.79 -15.30
CA LEU A 185 37.91 -24.12 -16.11
C LEU A 185 37.29 -23.49 -17.36
N ARG A 186 36.44 -24.23 -18.06
CA ARG A 186 35.71 -23.76 -19.25
C ARG A 186 34.86 -22.53 -18.95
N LEU A 187 34.13 -22.53 -17.85
CA LEU A 187 33.30 -21.39 -17.44
C LEU A 187 34.15 -20.17 -17.06
N LYS A 188 35.32 -20.38 -16.42
CA LYS A 188 36.27 -19.31 -16.10
C LYS A 188 36.91 -18.72 -17.34
N GLU A 189 37.21 -19.51 -18.35
CA GLU A 189 37.70 -19.02 -19.64
C GLU A 189 36.63 -18.19 -20.34
N ARG A 190 35.38 -18.63 -20.33
CA ARG A 190 34.25 -17.89 -20.88
C ARG A 190 34.04 -16.54 -20.18
N GLU A 191 34.11 -16.51 -18.84
CA GLU A 191 34.09 -15.27 -18.05
C GLU A 191 35.25 -14.31 -18.43
N ALA A 192 36.48 -14.85 -18.52
CA ALA A 192 37.68 -14.08 -18.84
C ALA A 192 37.67 -13.50 -20.27
N GLN A 193 37.07 -14.20 -21.21
CA GLN A 193 36.89 -13.78 -22.61
C GLN A 193 35.70 -12.81 -22.79
N GLY A 194 34.94 -12.55 -21.75
CA GLY A 194 33.75 -11.68 -21.80
C GLY A 194 32.56 -12.26 -22.57
N LEU A 195 32.51 -13.58 -22.72
CA LEU A 195 31.48 -14.32 -23.47
C LEU A 195 30.22 -14.62 -22.62
N GLU A 196 30.16 -14.14 -21.38
CA GLU A 196 28.95 -14.26 -20.55
C GLU A 196 27.82 -13.37 -21.09
N GLU A 197 26.67 -13.98 -21.30
CA GLU A 197 25.46 -13.30 -21.75
C GLU A 197 24.68 -12.71 -20.55
N VAL A 198 25.24 -11.67 -19.94
CA VAL A 198 24.63 -10.99 -18.78
C VAL A 198 24.68 -9.47 -18.95
N PRO A 199 23.66 -8.74 -18.45
CA PRO A 199 23.70 -7.28 -18.44
C PRO A 199 24.93 -6.74 -17.67
N PRO A 200 25.51 -5.61 -18.07
CA PRO A 200 26.72 -5.06 -17.44
C PRO A 200 26.61 -4.81 -15.94
N GLY A 201 25.42 -4.45 -15.45
CA GLY A 201 25.12 -4.24 -14.03
C GLY A 201 25.15 -5.50 -13.20
N ALA A 202 24.87 -6.68 -13.79
CA ALA A 202 24.93 -7.97 -13.09
C ALA A 202 26.37 -8.32 -12.63
N LYS A 203 27.39 -7.78 -13.29
CA LYS A 203 28.79 -7.99 -12.91
C LYS A 203 29.22 -7.19 -11.67
N LYS A 204 28.45 -6.16 -11.29
CA LYS A 204 28.68 -5.33 -10.09
C LYS A 204 27.97 -5.91 -8.88
N ALA A 205 28.58 -5.74 -7.69
CA ALA A 205 27.97 -6.14 -6.44
C ALA A 205 26.69 -5.31 -6.14
N ASN A 206 25.52 -5.96 -6.15
CA ASN A 206 24.24 -5.33 -5.86
C ASN A 206 23.28 -6.37 -5.29
N LYS A 207 22.74 -6.14 -4.08
CA LYS A 207 21.80 -7.03 -3.41
C LYS A 207 20.38 -7.01 -3.99
N HIS A 208 20.02 -5.94 -4.71
CA HIS A 208 18.68 -5.70 -5.24
C HIS A 208 18.74 -5.44 -6.75
N TYR A 209 19.55 -6.25 -7.46
CA TYR A 209 19.73 -6.09 -8.89
C TYR A 209 18.53 -6.61 -9.69
N ARG A 210 18.12 -5.85 -10.71
CA ARG A 210 16.98 -6.11 -11.58
C ARG A 210 17.43 -6.19 -13.03
N PRO A 211 17.82 -7.37 -13.53
CA PRO A 211 18.36 -7.50 -14.89
C PRO A 211 17.41 -7.07 -15.99
N TRP A 212 16.10 -7.15 -15.78
CA TRP A 212 15.11 -6.72 -16.76
C TRP A 212 15.09 -5.20 -16.98
N GLU A 213 15.50 -4.39 -16.01
CA GLU A 213 15.58 -2.93 -16.18
C GLU A 213 16.73 -2.54 -17.11
N GLU A 214 17.85 -3.26 -17.10
CA GLU A 214 18.97 -3.03 -18.01
C GLU A 214 18.77 -3.65 -19.39
N SER A 215 18.12 -4.81 -19.49
CA SER A 215 17.85 -5.43 -20.79
C SER A 215 16.83 -4.60 -21.58
N GLU A 216 15.85 -3.99 -20.90
CA GLU A 216 14.95 -3.02 -21.52
C GLU A 216 15.67 -1.76 -22.01
N MET A 217 16.85 -1.42 -21.43
CA MET A 217 17.73 -0.34 -21.89
C MET A 217 18.76 -0.78 -22.94
N SER A 218 19.23 -2.04 -22.94
CA SER A 218 20.24 -2.54 -23.88
C SER A 218 19.65 -2.98 -25.21
N ASP A 219 18.39 -3.48 -25.23
CA ASP A 219 17.67 -3.75 -26.48
C ASP A 219 17.48 -2.50 -27.32
N VAL A 220 17.58 -1.31 -26.72
CA VAL A 220 17.59 -0.02 -27.42
C VAL A 220 18.93 0.29 -28.08
N ARG A 221 20.06 -0.29 -27.61
CA ARG A 221 21.40 -0.04 -28.17
C ARG A 221 21.92 -1.10 -29.15
N GLY A 222 21.52 -2.39 -28.97
CA GLY A 222 22.04 -3.49 -29.79
C GLY A 222 21.37 -3.65 -31.17
N GLN A 223 20.23 -3.03 -31.44
CA GLN A 223 19.48 -3.18 -32.71
C GLN A 223 19.94 -2.20 -33.80
N MET A 224 21.07 -1.50 -33.67
CA MET A 224 21.58 -0.61 -34.72
C MET A 224 22.67 -1.23 -35.65
N GLU A 225 23.11 -2.46 -35.42
CA GLU A 225 24.21 -3.07 -36.23
C GLU A 225 23.86 -4.33 -37.05
N ASP A 226 22.68 -4.94 -36.90
CA ASP A 226 22.34 -6.19 -37.61
C ASP A 226 21.10 -6.11 -38.53
N VAL A 227 21.05 -5.15 -39.44
CA VAL A 227 20.03 -5.08 -40.51
C VAL A 227 20.59 -5.50 -41.86
N ALA A 228 21.57 -6.40 -41.91
CA ALA A 228 22.18 -6.82 -43.17
C ALA A 228 22.18 -8.34 -43.42
N ALA A 229 21.50 -9.17 -42.66
CA ALA A 229 21.37 -10.60 -43.02
C ALA A 229 20.13 -11.20 -42.34
N LEU A 230 19.04 -11.30 -43.05
CA LEU A 230 18.15 -12.48 -43.06
C LEU A 230 16.91 -12.19 -43.94
N GLN A 231 17.07 -12.42 -45.24
CA GLN A 231 15.95 -12.81 -46.12
C GLN A 231 15.62 -14.25 -45.83
N CYS A 232 14.31 -14.51 -45.76
CA CYS A 232 13.56 -15.75 -45.79
C CYS A 232 12.95 -16.20 -44.45
N CYS A 233 11.67 -15.82 -44.25
CA CYS A 233 10.54 -16.77 -44.18
C CYS A 233 9.23 -15.97 -44.04
N SER A 234 8.33 -16.20 -44.99
CA SER A 234 7.03 -15.58 -45.16
C SER A 234 6.02 -16.04 -44.12
N SER A 235 5.72 -15.18 -43.13
CA SER A 235 4.40 -15.09 -42.52
C SER A 235 4.12 -13.61 -42.25
N GLN A 236 3.09 -13.04 -42.88
CA GLN A 236 2.70 -11.67 -42.69
C GLN A 236 2.24 -11.47 -41.24
N PRO A 237 2.65 -10.38 -40.54
CA PRO A 237 2.16 -10.08 -39.20
C PRO A 237 0.65 -9.83 -39.27
N THR A 238 -0.10 -10.65 -38.55
CA THR A 238 -1.56 -10.56 -38.44
C THR A 238 -1.92 -9.58 -37.33
N TYR A 239 -2.88 -8.70 -37.56
CA TYR A 239 -3.41 -7.80 -36.54
C TYR A 239 -3.88 -8.58 -35.30
N ASP A 240 -3.37 -8.22 -34.11
CA ASP A 240 -3.71 -8.83 -32.84
C ASP A 240 -4.63 -7.89 -32.02
N PRO A 241 -5.96 -8.15 -32.02
CA PRO A 241 -6.92 -7.33 -31.29
C PRO A 241 -6.80 -7.45 -29.77
N ASP A 242 -6.09 -8.44 -29.26
CA ASP A 242 -5.92 -8.72 -27.82
C ASP A 242 -4.55 -8.29 -27.28
N ALA A 243 -3.71 -7.70 -28.13
CA ALA A 243 -2.44 -7.11 -27.72
C ALA A 243 -2.65 -6.04 -26.65
N LYS A 244 -1.79 -6.04 -25.62
CA LYS A 244 -1.92 -5.15 -24.45
C LYS A 244 -0.64 -4.36 -24.20
N TYR A 245 -0.82 -3.15 -23.70
CA TYR A 245 0.23 -2.33 -23.08
C TYR A 245 -0.14 -2.03 -21.62
N ASN A 246 0.67 -2.51 -20.67
CA ASN A 246 0.41 -2.37 -19.21
C ASN A 246 -1.03 -2.76 -18.80
N GLY A 247 -1.53 -3.88 -19.36
CA GLY A 247 -2.86 -4.41 -19.08
C GLY A 247 -4.01 -3.78 -19.89
N VAL A 248 -3.78 -2.71 -20.65
CA VAL A 248 -4.77 -2.03 -21.49
C VAL A 248 -4.67 -2.54 -22.94
N LEU A 249 -5.78 -2.90 -23.57
CA LEU A 249 -5.80 -3.34 -24.96
C LEU A 249 -5.41 -2.21 -25.91
N PHE A 250 -4.58 -2.49 -26.92
CA PHE A 250 -4.21 -1.48 -27.93
C PHE A 250 -5.43 -0.95 -28.69
N LYS A 251 -6.42 -1.80 -28.97
CA LYS A 251 -7.68 -1.36 -29.60
C LYS A 251 -8.40 -0.26 -28.78
N ASP A 252 -8.37 -0.36 -27.42
CA ASP A 252 -8.99 0.63 -26.56
C ASP A 252 -8.16 1.94 -26.53
N ILE A 253 -6.84 1.83 -26.60
CA ILE A 253 -5.92 2.98 -26.71
C ILE A 253 -6.21 3.73 -28.01
N ILE A 254 -6.33 3.02 -29.12
CA ILE A 254 -6.58 3.58 -30.45
C ILE A 254 -7.99 4.19 -30.54
N ALA A 255 -9.03 3.49 -30.09
CA ALA A 255 -10.39 4.00 -30.05
C ALA A 255 -10.49 5.26 -29.18
N LYS A 256 -9.80 5.29 -28.04
CA LYS A 256 -9.74 6.49 -27.19
C LYS A 256 -8.98 7.63 -27.82
N TYR A 257 -7.90 7.33 -28.56
CA TYR A 257 -7.15 8.32 -29.34
C TYR A 257 -8.06 9.00 -30.36
N TRP A 258 -8.80 8.23 -31.17
CA TRP A 258 -9.74 8.78 -32.15
C TRP A 258 -10.84 9.63 -31.51
N LYS A 259 -11.36 9.16 -30.34
CA LYS A 259 -12.38 9.90 -29.60
C LYS A 259 -11.89 11.26 -29.08
N LEU A 260 -10.63 11.38 -28.70
CA LEU A 260 -10.06 12.62 -28.14
C LEU A 260 -9.53 13.57 -29.20
N PHE A 261 -9.06 13.07 -30.37
CA PHE A 261 -8.30 13.85 -31.32
C PHE A 261 -8.87 13.85 -32.75
N ASN A 262 -9.93 13.06 -33.00
CA ASN A 262 -10.59 12.98 -34.29
C ASN A 262 -12.12 12.77 -34.17
N ASP A 263 -12.77 13.32 -33.14
CA ASP A 263 -14.21 13.21 -32.84
C ASP A 263 -14.79 11.79 -32.93
N GLY A 264 -13.97 10.79 -32.66
CA GLY A 264 -14.32 9.38 -32.72
C GLY A 264 -14.34 8.76 -34.12
N LYS A 265 -13.93 9.50 -35.16
CA LYS A 265 -13.87 8.99 -36.51
C LYS A 265 -12.55 8.28 -36.79
N GLU A 266 -12.62 7.10 -37.35
CA GLU A 266 -11.45 6.36 -37.83
C GLU A 266 -10.99 6.85 -39.19
N PRO A 267 -9.72 6.64 -39.59
CA PRO A 267 -9.20 7.03 -40.92
C PRO A 267 -9.98 6.41 -42.07
N VAL A 268 -10.32 7.24 -43.04
CA VAL A 268 -11.04 6.84 -44.28
C VAL A 268 -10.25 7.24 -45.51
N ASP A 269 -10.72 6.83 -46.69
CA ASP A 269 -10.08 7.18 -47.96
C ASP A 269 -10.02 8.70 -48.13
N GLY A 270 -8.81 9.20 -48.45
CA GLY A 270 -8.50 10.63 -48.53
C GLY A 270 -7.68 11.18 -47.33
N ASP A 271 -7.83 10.67 -46.11
CA ASP A 271 -7.07 11.10 -44.92
C ASP A 271 -6.30 9.98 -44.20
N ARG A 272 -6.51 8.72 -44.60
CA ARG A 272 -5.96 7.53 -43.94
C ARG A 272 -4.43 7.55 -43.77
N ASN A 273 -3.71 8.10 -44.77
CA ASN A 273 -2.24 8.20 -44.68
C ASN A 273 -1.80 9.14 -43.56
N VAL A 274 -2.41 10.33 -43.47
CA VAL A 274 -2.05 11.36 -42.50
C VAL A 274 -2.44 10.90 -41.08
N LEU A 275 -3.67 10.45 -40.92
CA LEU A 275 -4.18 10.03 -39.61
C LEU A 275 -3.48 8.79 -39.10
N THR A 276 -3.22 7.77 -39.95
CA THR A 276 -2.45 6.58 -39.54
C THR A 276 -1.01 6.92 -39.17
N PHE A 277 -0.39 7.88 -39.91
CA PHE A 277 0.94 8.37 -39.54
C PHE A 277 0.95 9.07 -38.18
N GLU A 278 0.00 9.95 -37.88
CA GLU A 278 -0.12 10.64 -36.60
C GLU A 278 -0.38 9.66 -35.44
N LEU A 279 -1.25 8.67 -35.64
CA LEU A 279 -1.47 7.59 -34.69
C LEU A 279 -0.18 6.80 -34.44
N ALA A 280 0.50 6.37 -35.51
CA ALA A 280 1.72 5.61 -35.45
C ALA A 280 2.85 6.37 -34.72
N VAL A 281 3.07 7.66 -35.02
CA VAL A 281 4.00 8.53 -34.29
C VAL A 281 3.63 8.62 -32.81
N THR A 282 2.34 8.63 -32.49
CA THR A 282 1.86 8.76 -31.12
C THR A 282 2.11 7.48 -30.31
N ILE A 283 1.81 6.29 -30.86
CA ILE A 283 1.87 5.03 -30.08
C ILE A 283 3.20 4.28 -30.21
N ARG A 284 4.12 4.65 -31.13
CA ARG A 284 5.39 3.94 -31.35
C ARG A 284 6.23 3.77 -30.10
N SER A 285 6.19 4.73 -29.15
CA SER A 285 6.93 4.67 -27.89
C SER A 285 6.48 3.52 -26.99
N ILE A 286 5.18 3.16 -27.01
CA ILE A 286 4.64 2.02 -26.26
C ILE A 286 4.69 0.70 -27.03
N CYS A 287 5.08 0.77 -28.31
CA CYS A 287 5.42 -0.39 -29.14
C CYS A 287 6.93 -0.68 -29.13
N GLY A 288 7.73 0.01 -28.30
CA GLY A 288 9.19 -0.18 -28.25
C GLY A 288 9.90 0.25 -29.53
N TYR A 289 9.29 1.08 -30.37
CA TYR A 289 9.79 1.47 -31.70
C TYR A 289 10.01 0.28 -32.66
N SER A 290 9.36 -0.87 -32.40
CA SER A 290 9.44 -2.07 -33.23
C SER A 290 8.42 -2.00 -34.36
N LEU A 291 8.89 -2.15 -35.61
CA LEU A 291 8.04 -2.21 -36.81
C LEU A 291 7.07 -3.40 -36.72
N GLU A 292 7.59 -4.58 -36.33
CA GLU A 292 6.80 -5.78 -36.21
C GLU A 292 5.63 -5.57 -35.24
N LYS A 293 5.91 -5.07 -34.02
CA LYS A 293 4.87 -4.79 -33.04
C LYS A 293 3.90 -3.70 -33.51
N MET A 294 4.37 -2.67 -34.22
CA MET A 294 3.49 -1.67 -34.80
C MET A 294 2.53 -2.26 -35.82
N LEU A 295 3.00 -3.17 -36.68
CA LEU A 295 2.19 -3.86 -37.70
C LEU A 295 1.17 -4.83 -37.09
N THR A 296 1.40 -5.33 -35.86
CA THR A 296 0.44 -6.19 -35.14
C THR A 296 -0.62 -5.39 -34.39
N VAL A 297 -0.37 -4.13 -33.99
CA VAL A 297 -1.28 -3.34 -33.14
C VAL A 297 -1.99 -2.19 -33.84
N VAL A 298 -1.44 -1.65 -34.92
CA VAL A 298 -2.08 -0.58 -35.71
C VAL A 298 -3.03 -1.21 -36.72
N PRO A 299 -4.36 -0.91 -36.69
CA PRO A 299 -5.28 -1.43 -37.69
C PRO A 299 -4.89 -1.01 -39.10
N ASN A 300 -5.09 -1.90 -40.06
CA ASN A 300 -4.90 -1.59 -41.47
C ASN A 300 -6.16 -0.91 -42.02
N TYR A 301 -6.14 0.43 -42.14
CA TYR A 301 -7.26 1.23 -42.64
C TYR A 301 -7.38 1.24 -44.18
N TRP A 302 -6.55 0.48 -44.90
CA TRP A 302 -6.65 0.28 -46.36
C TRP A 302 -7.48 -0.96 -46.73
N VAL A 303 -7.91 -1.74 -45.72
CA VAL A 303 -8.81 -2.89 -45.94
C VAL A 303 -10.18 -2.37 -46.34
N LYS A 304 -10.71 -2.83 -47.47
CA LYS A 304 -12.03 -2.48 -47.98
C LYS A 304 -13.14 -3.13 -47.12
N PRO A 305 -14.39 -2.62 -47.21
CA PRO A 305 -15.52 -3.19 -46.45
C PRO A 305 -15.80 -4.68 -46.76
N ASP A 306 -15.35 -5.19 -47.89
CA ASP A 306 -15.44 -6.60 -48.30
C ASP A 306 -14.31 -7.49 -47.71
N GLY A 307 -13.43 -6.87 -46.89
CA GLY A 307 -12.29 -7.55 -46.27
C GLY A 307 -11.07 -7.74 -47.18
N THR A 308 -11.10 -7.19 -48.41
CA THR A 308 -9.97 -7.30 -49.35
C THR A 308 -9.01 -6.07 -49.18
N CYS A 309 -7.71 -6.36 -49.40
CA CYS A 309 -6.66 -5.35 -49.41
C CYS A 309 -5.69 -5.68 -50.57
N SER A 310 -5.42 -4.71 -51.46
CA SER A 310 -4.44 -4.95 -52.54
C SER A 310 -3.01 -5.00 -51.98
N GLN A 311 -2.10 -5.57 -52.74
CA GLN A 311 -0.67 -5.59 -52.39
C GLN A 311 -0.08 -4.17 -52.33
N GLU A 312 -0.59 -3.27 -53.16
CA GLU A 312 -0.18 -1.88 -53.17
C GLU A 312 -0.68 -1.13 -51.91
N ASP A 313 -1.95 -1.34 -51.54
CA ASP A 313 -2.53 -0.80 -50.29
C ASP A 313 -1.79 -1.29 -49.04
N LEU A 314 -1.45 -2.57 -48.99
CA LEU A 314 -0.67 -3.17 -47.90
C LEU A 314 0.73 -2.57 -47.81
N ALA A 315 1.39 -2.36 -48.95
CA ALA A 315 2.71 -1.74 -49.02
C ALA A 315 2.66 -0.26 -48.58
N GLU A 316 1.59 0.46 -48.91
CA GLU A 316 1.38 1.86 -48.52
C GLU A 316 1.14 1.99 -47.01
N TRP A 317 0.29 1.13 -46.43
CA TRP A 317 0.07 1.06 -44.99
C TRP A 317 1.38 0.79 -44.24
N ARG A 318 2.15 -0.22 -44.65
CA ARG A 318 3.44 -0.56 -44.07
C ARG A 318 4.43 0.60 -44.17
N LYS A 319 4.54 1.23 -45.33
CA LYS A 319 5.41 2.40 -45.55
C LYS A 319 5.03 3.60 -44.67
N THR A 320 3.74 3.81 -44.42
CA THR A 320 3.25 4.86 -43.52
C THR A 320 3.74 4.64 -42.09
N ILE A 321 3.69 3.39 -41.60
CA ILE A 321 4.18 3.02 -40.25
C ILE A 321 5.72 3.12 -40.19
N GLU A 322 6.44 2.65 -41.22
CA GLU A 322 7.89 2.78 -41.31
C GLU A 322 8.35 4.24 -41.28
N ASN A 323 7.66 5.12 -41.97
CA ASN A 323 7.94 6.55 -41.98
C ASN A 323 7.70 7.19 -40.61
N ALA A 324 6.68 6.75 -39.86
CA ALA A 324 6.43 7.21 -38.50
C ALA A 324 7.57 6.78 -37.53
N LEU A 325 8.21 5.65 -37.77
CA LEU A 325 9.35 5.19 -36.97
C LEU A 325 10.65 5.96 -37.26
N LYS A 326 10.79 6.58 -38.46
CA LYS A 326 11.96 7.40 -38.83
C LYS A 326 11.97 8.77 -38.16
N GLU A 327 10.82 9.25 -37.68
CA GLU A 327 10.74 10.54 -36.98
C GLU A 327 11.64 10.56 -35.73
N PRO A 328 12.22 11.72 -35.33
CA PRO A 328 13.09 11.82 -34.17
C PRO A 328 12.44 11.23 -32.91
N ARG A 329 13.19 10.41 -32.18
CA ARG A 329 12.72 9.81 -30.93
C ARG A 329 12.62 10.92 -29.86
N LYS A 330 11.39 11.25 -29.46
CA LYS A 330 11.07 12.08 -28.31
C LYS A 330 10.42 11.16 -27.27
N GLY A 331 10.50 11.51 -26.01
CA GLY A 331 9.82 10.76 -24.95
C GLY A 331 8.33 10.55 -25.26
N MET A 332 7.58 9.89 -24.37
CA MET A 332 6.16 9.59 -24.60
C MET A 332 5.37 10.85 -24.98
N PRO A 333 4.71 10.88 -26.16
CA PRO A 333 4.00 12.06 -26.65
C PRO A 333 2.89 12.50 -25.70
N TYR A 334 2.66 13.81 -25.59
CA TYR A 334 1.62 14.38 -24.74
C TYR A 334 0.21 13.81 -25.04
N ARG A 335 -0.15 13.67 -26.33
CA ARG A 335 -1.42 13.05 -26.77
C ARG A 335 -1.56 11.61 -26.22
N LEU A 336 -0.49 10.82 -26.23
CA LEU A 336 -0.52 9.45 -25.68
C LEU A 336 -0.68 9.47 -24.16
N LYS A 337 0.01 10.36 -23.44
CA LYS A 337 -0.19 10.53 -22.00
C LYS A 337 -1.67 10.82 -21.68
N GLN A 338 -2.32 11.72 -22.42
CA GLN A 338 -3.75 12.02 -22.25
C GLN A 338 -4.65 10.81 -22.52
N VAL A 339 -4.39 10.03 -23.57
CA VAL A 339 -5.14 8.81 -23.90
C VAL A 339 -5.01 7.80 -22.75
N LEU A 340 -3.79 7.49 -22.35
CA LEU A 340 -3.52 6.52 -21.27
C LEU A 340 -4.10 6.97 -19.93
N GLN A 341 -4.04 8.26 -19.64
CA GLN A 341 -4.65 8.84 -18.44
C GLN A 341 -6.18 8.74 -18.48
N ALA A 342 -6.81 9.03 -19.62
CA ALA A 342 -8.24 8.91 -19.82
C ALA A 342 -8.74 7.46 -19.79
N LEU A 343 -7.93 6.49 -20.23
CA LEU A 343 -8.23 5.06 -20.13
C LEU A 343 -7.99 4.52 -18.71
N LYS A 344 -6.95 4.98 -18.04
CA LYS A 344 -6.73 4.66 -16.61
C LYS A 344 -7.87 5.18 -15.75
N SER A 345 -8.42 6.36 -16.04
CA SER A 345 -9.61 6.87 -15.36
C SER A 345 -10.89 6.08 -15.71
N GLN A 346 -10.98 5.45 -16.87
CA GLN A 346 -12.08 4.55 -17.26
C GLN A 346 -11.89 3.11 -16.78
N ALA A 347 -10.65 2.61 -16.78
CA ALA A 347 -10.31 1.27 -16.26
C ALA A 347 -10.30 1.23 -14.72
N GLY A 348 -9.98 2.35 -14.06
CA GLY A 348 -10.12 2.52 -12.60
C GLY A 348 -11.57 2.43 -12.12
N VAL A 349 -12.55 2.58 -13.00
CA VAL A 349 -13.98 2.37 -12.72
C VAL A 349 -14.37 0.88 -12.79
N LYS A 350 -13.55 0.01 -13.42
CA LYS A 350 -13.87 -1.41 -13.61
C LYS A 350 -13.02 -2.41 -12.79
N ALA A 351 -11.97 -1.97 -12.13
CA ALA A 351 -11.13 -2.85 -11.29
C ALA A 351 -11.27 -2.44 -9.84
N CYS A 352 -11.83 -3.33 -9.05
CA CYS A 352 -11.85 -3.41 -7.59
C CYS A 352 -11.07 -2.31 -6.83
N GLY A 353 -11.77 -1.39 -6.16
CA GLY A 353 -11.14 -0.39 -5.30
C GLY A 353 -10.35 0.66 -6.09
N GLY A 354 -10.97 1.26 -7.10
CA GLY A 354 -10.36 2.29 -7.92
C GLY A 354 -9.87 3.46 -7.08
N THR A 355 -8.57 3.55 -6.89
CA THR A 355 -7.91 4.81 -6.54
C THR A 355 -8.32 5.82 -7.59
N LEU A 356 -9.11 6.81 -7.20
CA LEU A 356 -9.33 8.00 -8.02
C LEU A 356 -7.95 8.54 -8.36
N THR A 357 -7.52 8.40 -9.61
CA THR A 357 -6.11 8.65 -10.01
C THR A 357 -5.72 10.12 -9.97
N THR A 358 -6.71 11.01 -9.93
CA THR A 358 -6.51 12.46 -9.88
C THR A 358 -7.36 13.07 -8.76
N PRO A 359 -6.82 14.07 -8.02
CA PRO A 359 -7.58 14.76 -6.98
C PRO A 359 -8.77 15.49 -7.60
N PRO A 360 -9.89 15.59 -6.87
CA PRO A 360 -11.00 16.45 -7.29
C PRO A 360 -10.52 17.89 -7.50
N PRO A 361 -10.83 18.52 -8.63
CA PRO A 361 -10.40 19.89 -8.90
C PRO A 361 -11.03 20.87 -7.91
N MET A 362 -10.21 21.75 -7.33
CA MET A 362 -10.69 22.80 -6.41
C MET A 362 -11.62 23.76 -7.14
N PRO A 363 -12.76 24.19 -6.53
CA PRO A 363 -13.68 25.14 -7.15
C PRO A 363 -12.98 26.42 -7.58
N LYS A 364 -13.33 26.94 -8.76
CA LYS A 364 -12.78 28.21 -9.27
C LYS A 364 -13.20 29.42 -8.43
N LYS A 365 -14.42 29.37 -7.88
CA LYS A 365 -14.94 30.37 -6.93
C LYS A 365 -14.92 29.81 -5.54
N LEU A 366 -14.18 30.47 -4.66
CA LEU A 366 -14.00 30.07 -3.26
C LEU A 366 -14.75 31.01 -2.31
N PRO A 367 -15.21 30.53 -1.15
CA PRO A 367 -15.68 31.40 -0.08
C PRO A 367 -14.63 32.47 0.23
N PRO A 368 -15.02 33.73 0.49
CA PRO A 368 -14.08 34.84 0.70
C PRO A 368 -12.98 34.55 1.73
N LEU A 369 -13.31 33.92 2.85
CA LEU A 369 -12.33 33.52 3.86
C LEU A 369 -11.30 32.51 3.30
N ILE A 370 -11.75 31.48 2.60
CA ILE A 370 -10.85 30.48 2.00
C ILE A 370 -10.00 31.10 0.89
N LYS A 371 -10.59 31.99 0.08
CA LYS A 371 -9.86 32.75 -0.94
C LYS A 371 -8.74 33.59 -0.29
N LEU A 372 -9.04 34.27 0.81
CA LEU A 372 -8.06 35.06 1.59
C LEU A 372 -6.94 34.16 2.12
N LEU A 373 -7.27 33.06 2.81
CA LEU A 373 -6.29 32.16 3.44
C LEU A 373 -5.39 31.43 2.43
N THR A 374 -5.84 31.31 1.17
CA THR A 374 -5.08 30.63 0.12
C THR A 374 -4.47 31.60 -0.91
N LYS A 375 -4.60 32.93 -0.73
CA LYS A 375 -4.14 33.89 -1.75
C LYS A 375 -2.62 33.91 -1.94
N ASN A 376 -1.88 33.68 -0.85
CA ASN A 376 -0.43 33.81 -0.78
C ASN A 376 0.33 32.51 -1.02
N VAL A 377 -0.34 31.46 -1.50
CA VAL A 377 0.31 30.19 -1.80
C VAL A 377 0.13 29.79 -3.27
N PRO A 378 1.14 29.14 -3.89
CA PRO A 378 1.03 28.55 -5.22
C PRO A 378 -0.19 27.64 -5.34
N TRP A 379 -0.73 27.51 -6.56
CA TRP A 379 -2.00 26.83 -6.79
C TRP A 379 -2.02 25.38 -6.33
N PHE A 380 -0.91 24.64 -6.44
CA PHE A 380 -0.79 23.23 -6.03
C PHE A 380 -0.77 23.04 -4.49
N TYR A 381 -0.49 24.08 -3.71
CA TYR A 381 -0.61 24.06 -2.25
C TYR A 381 -2.00 24.44 -1.74
N LYS A 382 -2.81 25.11 -2.54
CA LYS A 382 -4.13 25.63 -2.11
C LYS A 382 -5.04 24.53 -1.54
N PRO A 383 -5.15 23.33 -2.11
CA PRO A 383 -5.97 22.27 -1.54
C PRO A 383 -5.55 21.85 -0.14
N ALA A 384 -4.24 21.72 0.12
CA ALA A 384 -3.70 21.38 1.43
C ALA A 384 -3.95 22.49 2.46
N VAL A 385 -3.67 23.76 2.10
CA VAL A 385 -3.91 24.93 2.99
C VAL A 385 -5.39 25.09 3.29
N ALA A 386 -6.27 24.98 2.27
CA ALA A 386 -7.71 25.14 2.42
C ALA A 386 -8.34 24.11 3.39
N ASN A 387 -7.72 22.95 3.58
CA ASN A 387 -8.15 21.96 4.57
C ASN A 387 -7.45 22.14 5.92
N ALA A 388 -6.15 22.45 5.93
CA ALA A 388 -5.36 22.58 7.15
C ALA A 388 -5.72 23.80 8.03
N VAL A 389 -6.44 24.78 7.50
CA VAL A 389 -6.85 25.97 8.29
C VAL A 389 -8.02 25.68 9.25
N PHE A 390 -8.83 24.64 9.01
CA PHE A 390 -10.03 24.39 9.82
C PHE A 390 -9.75 23.97 11.27
N PRO A 391 -8.71 23.17 11.60
CA PRO A 391 -8.36 22.95 13.00
C PRO A 391 -8.11 24.25 13.77
N ALA A 392 -7.44 25.22 13.17
CA ALA A 392 -7.19 26.53 13.78
C ALA A 392 -8.47 27.40 13.85
N LEU A 393 -9.27 27.46 12.78
CA LEU A 393 -10.54 28.19 12.78
C LEU A 393 -11.53 27.61 13.82
N GLY A 394 -11.57 26.28 13.97
CA GLY A 394 -12.46 25.61 14.91
C GLY A 394 -12.15 25.92 16.37
N VAL A 395 -10.90 26.26 16.71
CA VAL A 395 -10.52 26.60 18.09
C VAL A 395 -11.23 27.85 18.60
N HIS A 396 -11.64 28.76 17.71
CA HIS A 396 -12.36 29.99 18.06
C HIS A 396 -13.85 29.75 18.37
N LEU A 397 -14.42 28.61 18.00
CA LEU A 397 -15.83 28.28 18.22
C LEU A 397 -16.03 27.54 19.55
N HIS A 398 -15.73 28.19 20.67
CA HIS A 398 -15.93 27.64 22.01
C HIS A 398 -17.38 27.84 22.50
N GLY A 399 -17.91 26.82 23.17
CA GLY A 399 -19.30 26.83 23.62
C GLY A 399 -20.35 26.78 22.50
N VAL A 400 -19.96 26.39 21.28
CA VAL A 400 -20.83 26.29 20.10
C VAL A 400 -21.13 24.87 19.78
N LYS A 401 -22.40 24.55 19.52
CA LYS A 401 -22.86 23.24 19.07
C LYS A 401 -23.63 23.34 17.76
N PHE A 402 -23.42 22.37 16.90
CA PHE A 402 -24.11 22.22 15.62
C PHE A 402 -24.85 20.88 15.57
N ARG A 403 -26.11 20.85 15.09
CA ARG A 403 -26.88 19.63 14.94
C ARG A 403 -26.84 19.12 13.52
N TYR A 404 -26.33 17.90 13.36
CA TYR A 404 -26.30 17.22 12.09
C TYR A 404 -27.70 16.70 11.70
N TRP A 405 -27.87 16.19 10.50
CA TRP A 405 -29.18 15.76 10.02
C TRP A 405 -29.78 14.57 10.82
N ASP A 406 -28.94 13.75 11.46
CA ASP A 406 -29.32 12.62 12.31
C ASP A 406 -29.59 12.98 13.77
N ASN A 407 -29.65 14.28 14.06
CA ASN A 407 -29.81 14.88 15.38
C ASN A 407 -28.63 14.72 16.35
N VAL A 408 -27.48 14.21 15.87
CA VAL A 408 -26.25 14.21 16.67
C VAL A 408 -25.67 15.61 16.72
N GLU A 409 -25.30 16.03 17.93
CA GLU A 409 -24.65 17.33 18.15
C GLU A 409 -23.15 17.19 17.99
N HIS A 410 -22.53 18.14 17.30
CA HIS A 410 -21.10 18.23 17.08
C HIS A 410 -20.57 19.58 17.49
N GLU A 411 -19.36 19.61 18.02
CA GLU A 411 -18.57 20.82 18.20
C GLU A 411 -17.56 20.96 17.03
N ALA A 412 -16.87 22.10 16.92
CA ALA A 412 -15.94 22.38 15.81
C ALA A 412 -14.61 21.64 15.95
N THR A 413 -14.66 20.31 16.07
CA THR A 413 -13.48 19.45 16.22
C THR A 413 -12.94 19.05 14.86
N PHE A 414 -11.68 19.41 14.59
CA PHE A 414 -10.97 19.06 13.36
C PHE A 414 -9.56 18.56 13.66
N MET A 415 -9.20 17.47 13.03
CA MET A 415 -7.90 16.82 13.17
C MET A 415 -7.35 16.58 11.78
N ASN A 416 -6.48 17.47 11.29
CA ASN A 416 -5.93 17.39 9.95
C ASN A 416 -4.57 16.70 9.92
N VAL A 417 -4.41 15.78 8.98
CA VAL A 417 -3.13 15.11 8.68
C VAL A 417 -2.72 15.40 7.25
N LEU A 418 -1.64 16.17 7.09
CA LEU A 418 -1.05 16.48 5.79
C LEU A 418 -0.01 15.41 5.42
N ILE A 419 -0.36 14.56 4.46
CA ILE A 419 0.51 13.49 3.97
C ILE A 419 1.18 13.96 2.67
N GLY A 420 2.51 14.03 2.65
CA GLY A 420 3.24 14.47 1.47
C GLY A 420 4.66 13.94 1.42
N ARG A 421 5.24 13.82 0.22
CA ARG A 421 6.64 13.40 0.05
C ARG A 421 7.59 14.26 0.87
N GLN A 422 8.79 13.76 1.08
CA GLN A 422 9.85 14.55 1.69
C GLN A 422 10.13 15.80 0.83
N SER A 423 10.40 16.92 1.46
CA SER A 423 10.74 18.20 0.80
C SER A 423 9.64 18.80 -0.12
N ILE A 424 8.40 18.28 -0.12
CA ILE A 424 7.28 18.76 -0.95
C ILE A 424 6.73 20.13 -0.52
N GLY A 425 7.23 20.75 0.55
CA GLY A 425 6.73 22.04 1.04
C GLY A 425 5.58 21.94 2.04
N LYS A 426 5.50 20.88 2.85
CA LYS A 426 4.46 20.71 3.90
C LYS A 426 4.36 21.89 4.87
N GLY A 427 5.44 22.64 5.09
CA GLY A 427 5.45 23.84 5.95
C GLY A 427 4.60 25.01 5.45
N THR A 428 4.11 24.98 4.23
CA THR A 428 3.29 26.05 3.62
C THR A 428 1.99 26.34 4.39
N ILE A 429 1.49 25.37 5.18
CA ILE A 429 0.29 25.55 6.01
C ILE A 429 0.52 26.41 7.26
N LYS A 430 1.78 26.57 7.71
CA LYS A 430 2.09 27.20 8.99
C LYS A 430 1.71 28.68 9.03
N LYS A 431 2.06 29.45 8.00
CA LYS A 431 1.82 30.90 7.99
C LYS A 431 0.34 31.28 8.11
N PRO A 432 -0.59 30.78 7.28
CA PRO A 432 -2.01 31.10 7.50
C PRO A 432 -2.53 30.64 8.86
N ILE A 433 -2.06 29.52 9.40
CA ILE A 433 -2.42 29.03 10.75
C ILE A 433 -1.90 30.00 11.84
N GLU A 434 -0.66 30.48 11.73
CA GLU A 434 -0.08 31.45 12.66
C GLU A 434 -0.96 32.71 12.76
N TYR A 435 -1.42 33.24 11.62
CA TYR A 435 -2.29 34.41 11.58
C TYR A 435 -3.70 34.14 12.14
N ILE A 436 -4.26 32.98 11.92
CA ILE A 436 -5.56 32.58 12.52
C ILE A 436 -5.43 32.48 14.03
N MET A 437 -4.32 31.96 14.56
CA MET A 437 -4.11 31.70 15.99
C MET A 437 -3.48 32.86 16.77
N GLU A 438 -3.24 34.00 16.13
CA GLU A 438 -2.47 35.10 16.74
C GLU A 438 -3.12 35.67 18.02
N ASP A 439 -4.42 35.86 18.02
CA ASP A 439 -5.15 36.38 19.21
C ASP A 439 -5.12 35.36 20.36
N ILE A 440 -5.23 34.06 20.08
CA ILE A 440 -5.09 33.00 21.08
C ILE A 440 -3.67 32.96 21.62
N ARG A 441 -2.67 33.11 20.75
CA ARG A 441 -1.27 33.20 21.16
C ARG A 441 -1.02 34.38 22.11
N GLN A 442 -1.61 35.53 21.80
CA GLN A 442 -1.50 36.71 22.67
C GLN A 442 -2.19 36.50 24.03
N ARG A 443 -3.33 35.78 24.07
CA ARG A 443 -4.00 35.40 25.34
C ARG A 443 -3.19 34.38 26.15
N ASP A 444 -2.46 33.47 25.48
CA ASP A 444 -1.68 32.44 26.15
C ASP A 444 -0.39 32.99 26.81
N ILE A 445 0.20 34.07 26.29
CA ILE A 445 1.45 34.67 26.83
C ILE A 445 1.34 34.99 28.33
N PRO A 446 0.38 35.81 28.79
CA PRO A 446 0.26 36.11 30.21
C PRO A 446 -0.09 34.87 31.05
N ASN A 447 -0.87 33.94 30.54
CA ASN A 447 -1.18 32.69 31.23
C ASN A 447 0.06 31.82 31.42
N ARG A 448 0.93 31.73 30.44
CA ARG A 448 2.22 31.01 30.53
C ARG A 448 3.14 31.68 31.55
N GLN A 449 3.19 33.01 31.56
CA GLN A 449 3.99 33.75 32.52
C GLN A 449 3.50 33.53 33.96
N ARG A 450 2.20 33.63 34.23
CA ARG A 450 1.58 33.37 35.55
C ARG A 450 1.83 31.92 36.01
N GLU A 451 1.75 30.94 35.11
CA GLU A 451 2.05 29.55 35.44
C GLU A 451 3.54 29.36 35.77
N GLN A 452 4.44 30.05 35.06
CA GLN A 452 5.87 30.00 35.33
C GLN A 452 6.21 30.65 36.67
N GLU A 453 5.61 31.81 37.00
CA GLU A 453 5.75 32.50 38.31
C GLU A 453 5.26 31.59 39.45
N TRP A 454 4.10 30.92 39.27
CA TRP A 454 3.60 29.99 40.26
C TRP A 454 4.57 28.80 40.46
N LYS A 455 5.13 28.23 39.39
CA LYS A 455 6.14 27.16 39.47
C LYS A 455 7.41 27.63 40.20
N GLN A 456 7.86 28.87 39.97
CA GLN A 456 9.04 29.44 40.67
C GLN A 456 8.80 29.65 42.16
N LYS A 457 7.59 30.06 42.52
CA LYS A 457 7.20 30.25 43.93
C LYS A 457 7.06 28.92 44.69
N ASN A 458 6.80 27.82 43.96
CA ASN A 458 6.54 26.51 44.52
C ASN A 458 7.59 25.46 44.08
N PRO A 459 8.90 25.66 44.25
CA PRO A 459 9.91 24.67 43.83
C PRO A 459 9.90 23.48 44.79
N GLY A 460 9.88 22.26 44.20
CA GLY A 460 10.06 20.99 44.94
C GLY A 460 8.92 20.63 45.90
N ALA A 461 9.19 19.67 46.80
CA ALA A 461 8.24 19.17 47.78
C ALA A 461 8.22 20.09 49.04
N LYS A 462 7.59 21.26 48.96
CA LYS A 462 7.36 22.09 50.15
C LYS A 462 6.12 21.59 50.90
N PRO A 463 6.10 21.68 52.26
CA PRO A 463 4.96 21.21 53.08
C PRO A 463 3.67 22.04 52.85
N LYS A 464 3.75 23.26 52.36
CA LYS A 464 2.61 24.10 51.94
C LYS A 464 2.91 24.73 50.61
N LYS A 465 2.32 24.18 49.53
CA LYS A 465 2.31 24.80 48.21
C LYS A 465 1.09 25.72 48.10
N GLU A 466 1.28 26.86 47.46
CA GLU A 466 0.14 27.64 47.00
C GLU A 466 -0.64 26.87 45.93
N PRO A 467 -1.97 26.84 45.99
CA PRO A 467 -2.75 26.19 44.97
C PRO A 467 -2.47 26.83 43.60
N ARG A 468 -2.46 25.99 42.56
CA ARG A 468 -2.31 26.49 41.19
C ARG A 468 -3.52 27.36 40.83
N PRO A 469 -3.31 28.56 40.22
CA PRO A 469 -4.43 29.38 39.76
C PRO A 469 -5.36 28.62 38.82
N THR A 470 -6.66 28.65 39.08
CA THR A 470 -7.67 27.88 38.31
C THR A 470 -8.11 28.59 37.03
N ASP A 471 -7.80 29.87 36.90
CA ASP A 471 -8.12 30.72 35.75
C ASP A 471 -7.01 30.76 34.68
N ILE A 472 -5.98 29.93 34.79
CA ILE A 472 -4.98 29.73 33.76
C ILE A 472 -5.57 28.89 32.64
N CYS A 473 -5.64 29.45 31.44
CA CYS A 473 -6.05 28.74 30.24
C CYS A 473 -5.00 28.93 29.14
N ILE A 474 -4.33 27.85 28.77
CA ILE A 474 -3.35 27.82 27.67
C ILE A 474 -3.87 26.87 26.59
N GLN A 475 -4.22 27.46 25.44
CA GLN A 475 -4.85 26.75 24.33
C GLN A 475 -3.85 26.22 23.30
N MET A 476 -2.78 26.96 23.01
CA MET A 476 -1.74 26.50 22.08
C MET A 476 -0.75 25.61 22.79
N LEU A 477 -0.74 24.33 22.40
CA LEU A 477 0.19 23.34 22.92
C LEU A 477 1.52 23.39 22.16
N ILE A 478 2.59 22.97 22.82
CA ILE A 478 3.90 22.75 22.21
C ILE A 478 4.05 21.27 21.87
N ASP A 479 4.87 20.94 20.90
CA ASP A 479 5.10 19.57 20.44
C ASP A 479 5.88 18.67 21.41
N ASN A 480 6.41 19.26 22.50
CA ASN A 480 7.15 18.55 23.54
C ASN A 480 6.48 18.69 24.92
N LEU A 481 5.33 18.07 25.08
CA LEU A 481 4.57 18.05 26.35
C LEU A 481 4.36 16.61 26.83
N THR A 482 4.10 16.45 28.14
CA THR A 482 3.77 15.18 28.76
C THR A 482 2.26 14.97 28.82
N ASP A 483 1.81 13.71 29.00
CA ASP A 483 0.41 13.34 29.21
C ASP A 483 -0.25 14.11 30.36
N ALA A 484 0.47 14.31 31.47
CA ALA A 484 -0.02 15.07 32.61
C ALA A 484 -0.31 16.54 32.26
N ILE A 485 0.59 17.19 31.52
CA ILE A 485 0.38 18.54 31.03
C ILE A 485 -0.77 18.60 30.04
N PHE A 486 -0.86 17.62 29.13
CA PHE A 486 -1.96 17.53 28.17
C PHE A 486 -3.31 17.48 28.90
N ASN A 487 -3.47 16.56 29.85
CA ASN A 487 -4.70 16.46 30.65
C ASN A 487 -5.00 17.73 31.45
N GLN A 488 -3.97 18.40 32.05
CA GLN A 488 -4.16 19.67 32.71
C GLN A 488 -4.70 20.73 31.75
N ARG A 489 -4.17 20.84 30.52
CA ARG A 489 -4.65 21.80 29.53
C ARG A 489 -6.10 21.54 29.10
N VAL A 490 -6.50 20.27 28.98
CA VAL A 490 -7.90 19.88 28.69
C VAL A 490 -8.82 20.35 29.82
N ILE A 491 -8.45 20.10 31.08
CA ILE A 491 -9.23 20.48 32.25
C ILE A 491 -9.33 22.00 32.35
N ASP A 492 -8.21 22.71 32.22
CA ASP A 492 -8.15 24.19 32.28
C ASP A 492 -9.03 24.83 31.19
N ALA A 493 -8.93 24.32 29.95
CA ALA A 493 -9.70 24.83 28.82
C ALA A 493 -11.20 24.61 28.98
N HIS A 494 -11.60 23.47 29.56
CA HIS A 494 -13.01 23.20 29.86
C HIS A 494 -13.57 24.15 30.92
N HIS A 495 -12.86 24.33 32.04
CA HIS A 495 -13.31 25.19 33.12
C HIS A 495 -13.32 26.70 32.75
N ASN A 496 -12.44 27.10 31.84
CA ASN A 496 -12.32 28.49 31.39
C ASN A 496 -13.09 28.78 30.08
N GLY A 497 -14.31 28.28 29.95
CA GLY A 497 -15.24 28.63 28.89
C GLY A 497 -15.33 27.56 27.78
N GLN A 498 -15.12 26.28 28.13
CA GLN A 498 -15.25 25.13 27.19
C GLN A 498 -14.39 25.31 25.93
N ARG A 499 -13.17 25.82 26.10
CA ARG A 499 -12.29 26.16 25.02
C ARG A 499 -11.63 24.90 24.40
N PHE A 500 -11.25 25.03 23.14
CA PHE A 500 -10.45 24.02 22.44
C PHE A 500 -8.96 24.25 22.73
N ILE A 501 -8.22 23.15 22.86
CA ILE A 501 -6.76 23.16 22.80
C ILE A 501 -6.30 22.84 21.37
N TYR A 502 -5.17 23.37 20.97
CA TYR A 502 -4.62 23.25 19.63
C TYR A 502 -3.17 22.78 19.64
N LEU A 503 -2.84 21.84 18.75
CA LEU A 503 -1.48 21.35 18.58
C LEU A 503 -1.08 21.35 17.10
N LEU A 504 0.08 21.90 16.80
CA LEU A 504 0.70 21.81 15.48
C LEU A 504 2.00 21.00 15.61
N VAL A 505 2.09 19.87 14.91
CA VAL A 505 3.30 19.03 14.89
C VAL A 505 3.81 18.86 13.47
N ASP A 506 5.12 19.00 13.30
CA ASP A 506 5.76 18.83 12.00
C ASP A 506 5.83 17.37 11.55
N GLU A 507 6.00 16.45 12.51
CA GLU A 507 5.99 15.02 12.27
C GLU A 507 4.94 14.35 13.17
N ILE A 508 4.15 13.46 12.57
CA ILE A 508 3.00 12.82 13.24
C ILE A 508 3.39 12.06 14.52
N GLU A 509 4.62 11.60 14.61
CA GLU A 509 5.18 10.96 15.80
C GLU A 509 5.14 11.86 17.05
N GLY A 510 5.13 13.19 16.86
CA GLY A 510 4.97 14.16 17.95
C GLY A 510 3.66 13.96 18.72
N LEU A 511 2.60 13.45 18.07
CA LEU A 511 1.33 13.15 18.74
C LEU A 511 1.44 12.07 19.82
N LYS A 512 2.44 11.18 19.75
CA LYS A 512 2.65 10.13 20.76
C LYS A 512 3.01 10.71 22.13
N LYS A 513 3.60 11.92 22.18
CA LYS A 513 4.02 12.56 23.43
C LYS A 513 2.85 12.99 24.31
N VAL A 514 1.64 13.16 23.74
CA VAL A 514 0.43 13.50 24.52
C VAL A 514 -0.17 12.30 25.25
N THR A 515 0.38 11.10 25.07
CA THR A 515 -0.11 9.86 25.65
C THR A 515 0.87 9.30 26.67
N SER A 516 0.36 8.53 27.65
CA SER A 516 1.15 7.99 28.75
C SER A 516 2.17 6.93 28.33
N LYS A 517 1.83 6.06 27.37
CA LYS A 517 2.70 4.99 26.87
C LYS A 517 3.47 5.38 25.60
N GLY A 518 3.18 6.53 25.01
CA GLY A 518 3.83 6.97 23.78
C GLY A 518 3.55 6.09 22.56
N THR A 519 2.38 5.44 22.51
CA THR A 519 2.00 4.54 21.41
C THR A 519 1.05 5.20 20.42
N ALA A 520 1.07 4.75 19.16
CA ALA A 520 0.13 5.19 18.16
C ALA A 520 -1.32 4.79 18.49
N ASP A 521 -1.50 3.60 19.09
CA ASP A 521 -2.82 3.07 19.46
C ASP A 521 -3.53 3.98 20.51
N GLU A 522 -2.77 4.52 21.48
CA GLU A 522 -3.33 5.49 22.43
C GLU A 522 -3.69 6.83 21.77
N VAL A 523 -2.88 7.29 20.81
CA VAL A 523 -3.23 8.47 20.00
C VAL A 523 -4.53 8.22 19.24
N GLY A 524 -4.70 7.04 18.64
CA GLY A 524 -5.94 6.63 17.98
C GLY A 524 -7.16 6.69 18.90
N LEU A 525 -7.01 6.24 20.15
CA LEU A 525 -8.07 6.36 21.16
C LEU A 525 -8.41 7.83 21.48
N LEU A 526 -7.41 8.70 21.65
CA LEU A 526 -7.63 10.13 21.88
C LEU A 526 -8.31 10.81 20.69
N ILE A 527 -7.93 10.46 19.45
CA ILE A 527 -8.57 10.96 18.22
C ILE A 527 -10.07 10.63 18.22
N ARG A 528 -10.43 9.37 18.55
CA ARG A 528 -11.84 8.96 18.63
C ARG A 528 -12.59 9.73 19.70
N LYS A 529 -12.00 9.86 20.90
CA LYS A 529 -12.58 10.63 22.01
C LYS A 529 -12.74 12.11 21.67
N ALA A 530 -11.75 12.73 21.03
CA ALA A 530 -11.83 14.13 20.62
C ALA A 530 -12.93 14.35 19.58
N TYR A 531 -13.03 13.48 18.58
CA TYR A 531 -14.06 13.60 17.55
C TYR A 531 -15.49 13.53 18.11
N ASP A 532 -15.70 12.69 19.12
CA ASP A 532 -17.00 12.50 19.78
C ASP A 532 -17.16 13.44 21.01
N ASN A 533 -16.22 14.34 21.28
CA ASN A 533 -16.11 15.19 22.47
C ASN A 533 -16.32 14.42 23.80
N SER A 534 -15.87 13.16 23.81
CA SER A 534 -15.97 12.28 24.98
C SER A 534 -15.02 12.72 26.08
N GLU A 535 -15.34 12.35 27.31
CA GLU A 535 -14.52 12.67 28.47
C GLU A 535 -13.18 11.96 28.47
N VAL A 536 -12.16 12.71 28.83
CA VAL A 536 -10.81 12.22 29.15
C VAL A 536 -10.39 12.77 30.51
N GLY A 537 -9.44 12.11 31.11
CA GLY A 537 -8.90 12.56 32.39
C GLY A 537 -8.01 11.49 32.99
N GLN A 538 -7.50 11.80 34.15
CA GLN A 538 -6.74 10.88 34.97
C GLN A 538 -7.07 11.10 36.45
N GLU A 539 -7.02 10.02 37.20
CA GLU A 539 -7.09 10.05 38.66
C GLU A 539 -5.78 9.53 39.21
N ARG A 540 -5.14 10.34 40.04
CA ARG A 540 -3.87 9.98 40.70
C ARG A 540 -3.96 10.31 42.17
N TYR A 541 -3.44 9.44 43.03
CA TYR A 541 -3.51 9.57 44.49
C TYR A 541 -2.66 10.71 45.05
N GLY A 542 -1.63 11.19 44.37
CA GLY A 542 -0.73 12.22 44.86
C GLY A 542 -1.37 13.61 44.89
N SER A 543 -1.21 14.36 45.98
CA SER A 543 -1.74 15.72 46.17
C SER A 543 -1.26 16.73 45.10
N ASP A 544 -0.13 16.46 44.48
CA ASP A 544 0.49 17.31 43.45
C ASP A 544 0.22 16.81 42.02
N SER A 545 -0.55 15.72 41.90
CA SER A 545 -0.83 15.12 40.59
C SER A 545 -2.03 15.77 39.91
N VAL A 546 -1.98 15.85 38.57
CA VAL A 546 -3.12 16.27 37.78
C VAL A 546 -4.21 15.22 37.96
N SER A 547 -5.39 15.67 38.44
CA SER A 547 -6.56 14.81 38.60
C SER A 547 -7.80 15.56 38.17
N GLY A 548 -8.64 14.94 37.39
CA GLY A 548 -9.88 15.54 36.89
C GLY A 548 -10.33 14.91 35.57
N ILE A 549 -11.58 15.17 35.21
CA ILE A 549 -12.25 14.66 34.01
C ILE A 549 -12.85 15.84 33.26
N ALA A 550 -12.70 15.89 31.95
CA ALA A 550 -13.31 16.91 31.09
C ALA A 550 -13.54 16.39 29.67
N PRO A 551 -14.53 16.91 28.93
CA PRO A 551 -14.69 16.65 27.51
C PRO A 551 -13.46 17.07 26.71
N LEU A 552 -12.97 16.18 25.83
CA LEU A 552 -11.79 16.42 25.03
C LEU A 552 -12.12 17.29 23.80
N ARG A 553 -11.79 18.58 23.90
CA ARG A 553 -11.86 19.55 22.80
C ARG A 553 -10.46 19.78 22.26
N TRP A 554 -10.04 18.92 21.33
CA TRP A 554 -8.67 18.91 20.81
C TRP A 554 -8.67 18.99 19.29
N ASN A 555 -8.11 20.07 18.77
CA ASN A 555 -7.83 20.28 17.36
C ASN A 555 -6.33 20.19 17.09
N PHE A 556 -5.94 19.63 15.97
CA PHE A 556 -4.54 19.57 15.59
C PHE A 556 -4.30 19.57 14.08
N ASN A 557 -3.09 20.00 13.72
CA ASN A 557 -2.47 19.72 12.42
C ASN A 557 -1.22 18.88 12.63
N ALA A 558 -1.10 17.80 11.89
CA ALA A 558 0.10 16.95 11.85
C ALA A 558 0.55 16.75 10.41
N SER A 559 1.87 16.72 10.19
CA SER A 559 2.44 16.41 8.88
C SER A 559 3.16 15.07 8.92
N THR A 560 3.21 14.37 7.78
CA THR A 560 3.95 13.11 7.68
C THR A 560 4.27 12.76 6.23
N THR A 561 5.07 11.72 6.03
CA THR A 561 5.32 11.12 4.72
C THR A 561 4.40 9.91 4.48
N PRO A 562 4.14 9.52 3.21
CA PRO A 562 3.29 8.36 2.92
C PRO A 562 3.72 7.05 3.61
N PRO A 563 5.03 6.69 3.67
CA PRO A 563 5.47 5.50 4.40
C PRO A 563 5.20 5.60 5.91
N ASN A 564 5.48 6.77 6.52
CA ASN A 564 5.25 6.98 7.95
C ASN A 564 3.75 7.01 8.29
N ALA A 565 2.90 7.59 7.43
CA ALA A 565 1.45 7.54 7.61
C ALA A 565 0.94 6.09 7.66
N ARG A 566 1.35 5.25 6.70
CA ARG A 566 0.98 3.83 6.69
C ARG A 566 1.43 3.10 7.96
N LYS A 567 2.68 3.33 8.38
CA LYS A 567 3.22 2.73 9.61
C LYS A 567 2.49 3.22 10.87
N PHE A 568 2.20 4.51 10.96
CA PHE A 568 1.55 5.10 12.13
C PHE A 568 0.10 4.61 12.28
N PHE A 569 -0.66 4.57 11.18
CA PHE A 569 -2.08 4.23 11.17
C PHE A 569 -2.38 2.75 10.89
N VAL A 570 -1.36 1.88 10.75
CA VAL A 570 -1.54 0.48 10.32
C VAL A 570 -2.62 -0.27 11.12
N LYS A 571 -2.69 -0.07 12.43
CA LYS A 571 -3.70 -0.70 13.31
C LYS A 571 -4.98 0.13 13.46
N MET A 572 -4.99 1.35 12.94
CA MET A 572 -6.06 2.31 13.13
C MET A 572 -6.97 2.45 11.91
N VAL A 573 -6.72 1.69 10.87
CA VAL A 573 -7.54 1.70 9.65
C VAL A 573 -8.91 1.10 9.93
N ASN A 574 -8.97 -0.02 10.67
CA ASN A 574 -10.19 -0.74 11.03
C ASN A 574 -10.98 -0.15 12.20
N ASP A 575 -10.30 0.47 13.17
CA ASP A 575 -10.95 0.93 14.40
C ASP A 575 -11.73 2.24 14.22
N GLY A 576 -11.83 2.72 12.99
CA GLY A 576 -12.54 3.94 12.61
C GLY A 576 -11.80 5.24 12.90
N THR A 577 -10.55 5.20 13.36
CA THR A 577 -9.72 6.40 13.63
C THR A 577 -9.46 7.19 12.37
N VAL A 578 -9.00 6.52 11.28
CA VAL A 578 -8.72 7.16 9.98
C VAL A 578 -9.97 7.85 9.41
N GLY A 579 -11.15 7.27 9.62
CA GLY A 579 -12.41 7.90 9.22
C GLY A 579 -12.65 9.28 9.85
N ARG A 580 -12.18 9.50 11.08
CA ARG A 580 -12.35 10.74 11.87
C ARG A 580 -11.35 11.85 11.56
N LEU A 581 -10.30 11.53 10.81
CA LEU A 581 -9.31 12.51 10.39
C LEU A 581 -9.76 13.29 9.16
N ASP A 582 -9.29 14.51 9.05
CA ASP A 582 -9.28 15.29 7.81
C ASP A 582 -7.92 15.07 7.15
N VAL A 583 -7.89 14.33 6.04
CA VAL A 583 -6.63 13.97 5.36
C VAL A 583 -6.44 14.89 4.16
N SER A 584 -5.28 15.49 4.07
CA SER A 584 -4.88 16.35 2.95
C SER A 584 -3.53 15.93 2.38
N THR A 585 -3.24 16.31 1.15
CA THR A 585 -1.97 16.00 0.48
C THR A 585 -1.53 17.12 -0.45
N ILE A 586 -0.24 17.15 -0.77
CA ILE A 586 0.32 18.03 -1.79
C ILE A 586 0.74 17.15 -2.95
N ILE A 587 0.22 17.45 -4.14
CA ILE A 587 0.59 16.77 -5.38
C ILE A 587 1.21 17.81 -6.30
N ARG A 588 2.42 17.52 -6.75
CA ARG A 588 3.08 18.22 -7.85
C ARG A 588 3.23 17.23 -8.99
N SER A 589 2.89 17.66 -10.20
CA SER A 589 3.18 16.93 -11.43
C SER A 589 4.59 17.27 -11.90
N ASP A 590 5.12 16.49 -12.84
CA ASP A 590 6.42 16.80 -13.45
C ASP A 590 6.41 18.18 -14.15
N ASP A 591 5.25 18.61 -14.66
CA ASP A 591 5.06 19.93 -15.25
C ASP A 591 5.09 21.07 -14.20
N ASP A 592 4.84 20.75 -12.91
CA ASP A 592 4.92 21.70 -11.80
C ASP A 592 6.33 21.85 -11.24
N ASP A 593 7.24 20.91 -11.54
CA ASP A 593 8.63 20.95 -11.07
C ASP A 593 9.42 22.10 -11.70
N ASP A 594 9.01 22.55 -12.89
CA ASP A 594 9.56 23.76 -13.53
C ASP A 594 9.02 25.07 -12.91
N THR A 595 8.02 24.99 -12.01
CA THR A 595 7.43 26.16 -11.36
C THR A 595 8.05 26.37 -9.98
N GLU A 596 8.79 27.46 -9.81
CA GLU A 596 9.32 27.84 -8.50
C GLU A 596 8.20 28.03 -7.48
N PRO A 597 8.24 27.40 -6.30
CA PRO A 597 7.17 27.44 -5.28
C PRO A 597 7.19 28.76 -4.49
N ILE A 598 7.17 29.89 -5.17
CA ILE A 598 7.23 31.22 -4.53
C ILE A 598 5.94 31.47 -3.76
N GLN A 599 6.05 31.70 -2.47
CA GLN A 599 4.95 32.09 -1.61
C GLN A 599 4.84 33.61 -1.55
N GLY A 600 3.61 34.12 -1.47
CA GLY A 600 3.36 35.52 -1.24
C GLY A 600 3.70 35.96 0.20
N ILE A 601 3.80 37.25 0.39
CA ILE A 601 4.12 37.85 1.69
C ILE A 601 2.84 38.01 2.51
N TYR A 602 2.90 37.60 3.77
CA TYR A 602 1.87 37.84 4.78
C TYR A 602 2.23 39.12 5.54
N ASP A 603 1.31 40.06 5.55
CA ASP A 603 1.52 41.41 6.09
C ASP A 603 0.39 41.83 7.04
N HIS A 604 0.45 43.09 7.49
CA HIS A 604 -0.55 43.67 8.35
C HIS A 604 -1.93 43.78 7.65
N GLN A 605 -1.95 44.00 6.33
CA GLN A 605 -3.20 44.04 5.58
C GLN A 605 -3.91 42.71 5.60
N PHE A 606 -3.14 41.60 5.44
CA PHE A 606 -3.70 40.25 5.53
C PHE A 606 -4.35 40.03 6.92
N ALA A 607 -3.67 40.46 8.00
CA ALA A 607 -4.21 40.36 9.37
C ALA A 607 -5.51 41.18 9.53
N GLN A 608 -5.57 42.39 8.98
CA GLN A 608 -6.76 43.23 9.01
C GLN A 608 -7.93 42.62 8.21
N GLU A 609 -7.68 42.03 7.04
CA GLU A 609 -8.69 41.36 6.22
C GLU A 609 -9.22 40.10 6.93
N LEU A 610 -8.38 39.35 7.67
CA LEU A 610 -8.73 38.16 8.40
C LEU A 610 -9.53 38.42 9.68
N LYS A 611 -9.19 39.46 10.39
CA LYS A 611 -9.73 39.77 11.73
C LYS A 611 -11.27 39.73 11.83
N PRO A 612 -12.06 40.29 10.91
CA PRO A 612 -13.52 40.24 11.00
C PRO A 612 -14.12 38.85 10.99
N TYR A 613 -13.45 37.88 10.35
CA TYR A 613 -13.88 36.50 10.34
C TYR A 613 -13.60 35.81 11.68
N ILE A 614 -12.41 36.04 12.25
CA ILE A 614 -12.04 35.52 13.58
C ILE A 614 -12.96 36.11 14.65
N ASP A 615 -13.22 37.43 14.65
CA ASP A 615 -14.10 38.10 15.62
C ASP A 615 -15.53 37.48 15.58
N ARG A 616 -16.06 37.12 14.41
CA ARG A 616 -17.36 36.45 14.31
C ARG A 616 -17.34 35.01 14.85
N LEU A 617 -16.26 34.28 14.67
CA LEU A 617 -16.09 32.94 15.24
C LEU A 617 -16.01 33.02 16.78
N GLU A 618 -15.21 33.90 17.32
CA GLU A 618 -15.08 34.11 18.79
C GLU A 618 -16.37 34.62 19.46
N ALA A 619 -17.17 35.42 18.74
CA ALA A 619 -18.44 35.95 19.26
C ALA A 619 -19.60 34.94 19.21
N ALA A 620 -19.44 33.85 18.48
CA ALA A 620 -20.48 32.83 18.36
C ALA A 620 -20.60 32.01 19.65
N ASN A 621 -21.81 31.68 20.04
CA ASN A 621 -22.08 30.81 21.18
C ASN A 621 -23.40 30.06 21.02
N GLY A 622 -23.58 29.03 21.85
CA GLY A 622 -24.82 28.28 21.91
C GLY A 622 -25.07 27.38 20.72
N PHE A 623 -26.33 27.17 20.39
CA PHE A 623 -26.75 26.20 19.38
C PHE A 623 -27.02 26.89 18.03
N ILE A 624 -26.34 26.41 16.96
CA ILE A 624 -26.42 27.02 15.63
C ILE A 624 -26.89 25.99 14.62
N GLU A 625 -27.90 26.32 13.84
CA GLU A 625 -28.43 25.52 12.75
C GLU A 625 -28.30 26.25 11.39
N CYS A 626 -28.10 25.48 10.34
CA CYS A 626 -28.12 25.96 8.96
C CYS A 626 -28.90 24.93 8.10
N PRO A 627 -30.17 25.25 7.73
CA PRO A 627 -30.99 24.33 6.94
C PRO A 627 -30.37 23.97 5.57
N GLN A 628 -29.66 24.93 4.95
CA GLN A 628 -28.99 24.73 3.67
C GLN A 628 -27.81 23.73 3.80
N ALA A 629 -27.01 23.84 4.86
CA ALA A 629 -25.94 22.90 5.17
C ALA A 629 -26.49 21.49 5.45
N LYS A 630 -27.59 21.41 6.18
CA LYS A 630 -28.30 20.14 6.47
C LYS A 630 -28.77 19.45 5.18
N ARG A 631 -29.42 20.20 4.28
CA ARG A 631 -29.87 19.67 2.97
C ARG A 631 -28.69 19.19 2.14
N LEU A 632 -27.63 20.01 2.04
CA LEU A 632 -26.41 19.66 1.30
C LEU A 632 -25.78 18.34 1.81
N SER A 633 -25.73 18.15 3.14
CA SER A 633 -25.16 16.92 3.72
C SER A 633 -26.01 15.68 3.40
N LEU A 634 -27.32 15.81 3.30
CA LEU A 634 -28.22 14.73 2.84
C LEU A 634 -28.01 14.39 1.37
N ASP A 635 -27.87 15.41 0.50
CA ASP A 635 -27.59 15.23 -0.93
C ASP A 635 -26.25 14.49 -1.10
N MET A 636 -25.19 14.96 -0.42
CA MET A 636 -23.87 14.32 -0.46
C MET A 636 -23.89 12.89 0.08
N LYS A 637 -24.71 12.59 1.13
CA LYS A 637 -24.88 11.23 1.64
C LYS A 637 -25.45 10.31 0.56
N GLN A 638 -26.47 10.76 -0.18
CA GLN A 638 -27.05 9.96 -1.25
C GLN A 638 -26.05 9.75 -2.39
N GLU A 639 -25.36 10.80 -2.83
CA GLU A 639 -24.29 10.74 -3.84
C GLU A 639 -23.21 9.74 -3.45
N ASN A 640 -22.75 9.76 -2.19
CA ASN A 640 -21.75 8.83 -1.67
C ASN A 640 -22.24 7.38 -1.67
N LYS A 641 -23.52 7.15 -1.32
CA LYS A 641 -24.12 5.81 -1.34
C LYS A 641 -24.16 5.24 -2.76
N ASP A 642 -24.54 6.08 -3.73
CA ASP A 642 -24.62 5.68 -5.12
C ASP A 642 -23.21 5.43 -5.70
N ALA A 643 -22.23 6.28 -5.35
CA ALA A 643 -20.82 6.09 -5.71
C ALA A 643 -20.24 4.81 -5.10
N ALA A 644 -20.50 4.51 -3.81
CA ALA A 644 -20.02 3.29 -3.16
C ALA A 644 -20.57 2.03 -3.82
N ARG A 645 -21.84 2.06 -4.29
CA ARG A 645 -22.43 0.96 -5.06
C ARG A 645 -21.80 0.84 -6.45
N LEU A 646 -21.57 1.97 -7.13
CA LEU A 646 -20.93 2.00 -8.44
C LEU A 646 -19.50 1.47 -8.41
N TYR A 647 -18.77 1.78 -7.33
CA TYR A 647 -17.39 1.34 -7.14
C TYR A 647 -17.27 -0.04 -6.50
N GLU A 648 -18.40 -0.62 -6.04
CA GLU A 648 -18.42 -1.87 -5.27
C GLU A 648 -17.39 -1.87 -4.13
N SER A 649 -17.23 -0.71 -3.47
CA SER A 649 -16.22 -0.49 -2.43
C SER A 649 -16.85 -0.24 -1.07
N GLU A 650 -16.63 -1.17 -0.17
CA GLU A 650 -17.06 -1.07 1.22
C GLU A 650 -16.22 -0.02 1.98
N ALA A 651 -14.91 0.04 1.70
CA ALA A 651 -14.03 1.06 2.26
C ALA A 651 -14.51 2.48 1.89
N TYR A 652 -14.88 2.71 0.62
CA TYR A 652 -15.46 3.98 0.19
C TYR A 652 -16.74 4.30 0.97
N ARG A 653 -17.62 3.33 1.13
CA ARG A 653 -18.87 3.49 1.88
C ARG A 653 -18.62 3.91 3.32
N VAL A 654 -17.75 3.21 4.04
CA VAL A 654 -17.41 3.46 5.46
C VAL A 654 -16.75 4.82 5.64
N LEU A 655 -15.75 5.15 4.81
CA LEU A 655 -15.01 6.41 4.91
C LEU A 655 -15.87 7.63 4.55
N SER A 656 -16.83 7.47 3.63
CA SER A 656 -17.68 8.56 3.15
C SER A 656 -18.58 9.16 4.23
N TYR A 657 -19.04 8.36 5.19
CA TYR A 657 -19.91 8.85 6.28
C TYR A 657 -19.25 9.98 7.09
N ARG A 658 -18.02 9.73 7.57
CA ARG A 658 -17.31 10.72 8.39
C ARG A 658 -16.72 11.85 7.56
N ALA A 659 -16.32 11.59 6.31
CA ALA A 659 -15.92 12.64 5.39
C ALA A 659 -17.07 13.64 5.15
N ASN A 660 -18.31 13.18 5.09
CA ASN A 660 -19.49 14.02 4.98
C ASN A 660 -19.67 14.90 6.23
N VAL A 661 -19.59 14.31 7.45
CA VAL A 661 -19.71 15.08 8.70
C VAL A 661 -18.63 16.16 8.79
N ILE A 662 -17.36 15.81 8.50
CA ILE A 662 -16.23 16.76 8.54
C ILE A 662 -16.46 17.92 7.55
N ALA A 663 -16.89 17.62 6.34
CA ALA A 663 -17.16 18.64 5.33
C ALA A 663 -18.36 19.54 5.72
N TRP A 664 -19.41 18.95 6.27
CA TRP A 664 -20.54 19.70 6.79
C TRP A 664 -20.11 20.64 7.93
N LEU A 665 -19.29 20.17 8.89
CA LEU A 665 -18.74 21.02 9.96
C LEU A 665 -17.91 22.18 9.40
N LYS A 666 -17.09 21.96 8.35
CA LYS A 666 -16.38 23.04 7.66
C LYS A 666 -17.36 24.07 7.08
N GLY A 667 -18.47 23.61 6.52
CA GLY A 667 -19.57 24.47 6.05
C GLY A 667 -20.16 25.31 7.17
N MET A 668 -20.37 24.72 8.36
CA MET A 668 -20.89 25.43 9.53
C MET A 668 -19.90 26.49 10.03
N VAL A 669 -18.59 26.20 10.09
CA VAL A 669 -17.55 27.18 10.41
C VAL A 669 -17.58 28.35 9.43
N LEU A 670 -17.64 28.07 8.12
CA LEU A 670 -17.74 29.12 7.09
C LEU A 670 -19.03 29.92 7.22
N TYR A 671 -20.17 29.29 7.51
CA TYR A 671 -21.44 29.96 7.72
C TYR A 671 -21.36 30.98 8.85
N VAL A 672 -20.78 30.62 10.00
CA VAL A 672 -20.55 31.54 11.13
C VAL A 672 -19.57 32.65 10.75
N ALA A 673 -18.42 32.28 10.15
CA ALA A 673 -17.39 33.25 9.75
C ALA A 673 -17.91 34.31 8.76
N HIS A 674 -18.93 33.99 7.96
CA HIS A 674 -19.58 34.91 7.03
C HIS A 674 -20.84 35.59 7.59
N GLY A 675 -20.99 35.59 8.92
CA GLY A 675 -22.10 36.29 9.60
C GLY A 675 -23.44 35.62 9.32
N TYR A 676 -23.48 34.31 9.40
CA TYR A 676 -24.68 33.47 9.21
C TYR A 676 -25.29 33.58 7.79
N LYS A 677 -24.42 33.78 6.78
CA LYS A 677 -24.83 33.82 5.38
C LYS A 677 -24.32 32.60 4.63
N TRP A 678 -25.23 31.77 4.16
CA TRP A 678 -24.92 30.65 3.29
C TRP A 678 -24.84 31.11 1.84
N SER A 679 -23.80 30.72 1.13
CA SER A 679 -23.61 31.06 -0.28
C SER A 679 -23.37 29.82 -1.14
N ARG A 680 -23.47 29.97 -2.47
CA ARG A 680 -23.18 28.90 -3.40
C ARG A 680 -21.71 28.48 -3.33
N GLU A 681 -20.80 29.43 -3.12
CA GLU A 681 -19.37 29.16 -2.99
C GLU A 681 -19.07 28.29 -1.77
N ILE A 682 -19.78 28.51 -0.65
CA ILE A 682 -19.68 27.64 0.53
C ILE A 682 -20.16 26.23 0.18
N ALA A 683 -21.29 26.09 -0.50
CA ALA A 683 -21.83 24.79 -0.87
C ALA A 683 -20.88 24.03 -1.82
N GLU A 684 -20.35 24.67 -2.84
CA GLU A 684 -19.39 24.09 -3.80
C GLU A 684 -18.07 23.69 -3.08
N PHE A 685 -17.59 24.52 -2.16
CA PHE A 685 -16.42 24.23 -1.34
C PHE A 685 -16.64 23.03 -0.41
N VAL A 686 -17.81 22.92 0.24
CA VAL A 686 -18.16 21.80 1.12
C VAL A 686 -18.22 20.48 0.33
N ARG A 687 -18.83 20.48 -0.87
CA ARG A 687 -18.81 19.29 -1.75
C ARG A 687 -17.38 18.90 -2.14
N TRP A 688 -16.59 19.87 -2.55
CA TRP A 688 -15.22 19.63 -2.96
C TRP A 688 -14.37 19.09 -1.80
N THR A 689 -14.40 19.72 -0.62
CA THR A 689 -13.57 19.28 0.52
C THR A 689 -13.95 17.87 1.00
N GLN A 690 -15.22 17.50 0.91
CA GLN A 690 -15.67 16.13 1.20
C GLN A 690 -15.06 15.13 0.22
N GLN A 691 -15.17 15.41 -1.08
CA GLN A 691 -14.62 14.55 -2.13
C GLN A 691 -13.10 14.47 -2.04
N TYR A 692 -12.42 15.59 -1.76
CA TYR A 692 -10.97 15.66 -1.63
C TYR A 692 -10.46 14.88 -0.42
N ASN A 693 -11.06 15.07 0.76
CA ASN A 693 -10.72 14.29 1.96
C ASN A 693 -10.94 12.79 1.74
N LEU A 694 -12.08 12.41 1.14
CA LEU A 694 -12.38 11.01 0.82
C LEU A 694 -11.39 10.44 -0.19
N TRP A 695 -11.04 11.20 -1.22
CA TRP A 695 -10.02 10.82 -2.18
C TRP A 695 -8.66 10.60 -1.52
N CYS A 696 -8.21 11.51 -0.62
CA CYS A 696 -6.97 11.33 0.13
C CYS A 696 -6.99 10.06 1.00
N LYS A 697 -8.11 9.79 1.68
CA LYS A 697 -8.26 8.58 2.51
C LYS A 697 -8.22 7.31 1.68
N MET A 698 -8.89 7.29 0.54
CA MET A 698 -8.85 6.15 -0.39
C MET A 698 -7.45 5.94 -0.97
N LEU A 699 -6.73 7.02 -1.31
CA LEU A 699 -5.37 6.97 -1.82
C LEU A 699 -4.39 6.30 -0.84
N TYR A 700 -4.46 6.65 0.44
CA TYR A 700 -3.48 6.20 1.44
C TYR A 700 -3.90 4.95 2.22
N PHE A 701 -5.20 4.75 2.43
CA PHE A 701 -5.73 3.73 3.34
C PHE A 701 -6.81 2.83 2.71
N GLY A 702 -7.37 3.21 1.55
CA GLY A 702 -8.52 2.52 0.95
C GLY A 702 -8.26 1.05 0.66
N GLN A 703 -7.10 0.71 0.10
CA GLN A 703 -6.77 -0.66 -0.25
C GLN A 703 -6.62 -1.57 0.99
N GLN A 704 -6.00 -1.06 2.05
CA GLN A 704 -5.86 -1.80 3.31
C GLN A 704 -7.24 -2.01 3.94
N LEU A 705 -8.05 -0.95 4.06
CA LEU A 705 -9.39 -1.03 4.65
C LEU A 705 -10.30 -1.98 3.87
N GLU A 706 -10.24 -1.96 2.54
CA GLU A 706 -11.05 -2.86 1.69
C GLU A 706 -10.71 -4.33 1.95
N ARG A 707 -9.43 -4.66 2.14
CA ARG A 707 -8.97 -6.00 2.46
C ARG A 707 -9.49 -6.44 3.84
N GLU A 708 -9.30 -5.62 4.84
CA GLU A 708 -9.67 -5.92 6.22
C GLU A 708 -11.20 -6.06 6.38
N LEU A 709 -12.00 -5.24 5.70
CA LEU A 709 -13.46 -5.36 5.71
C LEU A 709 -13.95 -6.64 5.00
N ARG A 710 -13.27 -7.11 3.95
CA ARG A 710 -13.57 -8.41 3.33
C ARG A 710 -13.25 -9.57 4.24
N GLU A 711 -12.12 -9.55 4.92
CA GLU A 711 -11.74 -10.55 5.92
C GLU A 711 -12.76 -10.60 7.08
N GLU A 712 -13.27 -9.45 7.56
CA GLU A 712 -14.32 -9.41 8.57
C GLU A 712 -15.62 -10.06 8.09
N VAL A 713 -16.04 -9.84 6.85
CA VAL A 713 -17.22 -10.47 6.25
C VAL A 713 -17.04 -11.98 6.15
N GLU A 714 -15.88 -12.45 5.72
CA GLU A 714 -15.58 -13.89 5.66
C GLU A 714 -15.60 -14.53 7.06
N ILE A 715 -15.04 -13.88 8.07
CA ILE A 715 -15.07 -14.33 9.47
C ILE A 715 -16.50 -14.35 9.99
N GLN A 716 -17.34 -13.35 9.69
CA GLN A 716 -18.74 -13.33 10.10
C GLN A 716 -19.56 -14.45 9.44
N HIS A 717 -19.24 -14.82 8.20
CA HIS A 717 -19.86 -15.98 7.54
C HIS A 717 -19.36 -17.31 8.12
N GLN A 718 -18.19 -17.34 8.74
CA GLN A 718 -17.63 -18.50 9.44
C GLN A 718 -18.01 -18.55 10.94
N SER A 719 -18.53 -17.50 11.52
CA SER A 719 -18.86 -17.40 12.94
C SER A 719 -20.19 -18.06 13.31
N GLY A 720 -20.20 -19.35 13.26
CA GLY A 720 -21.17 -20.25 13.86
C GLY A 720 -20.58 -21.65 13.90
N PRO A 721 -20.92 -22.52 14.87
CA PRO A 721 -20.50 -23.90 14.77
C PRO A 721 -21.02 -24.45 13.46
N GLN A 722 -20.11 -24.85 12.56
CA GLN A 722 -20.48 -25.48 11.30
C GLN A 722 -21.47 -26.62 11.59
N ASN A 723 -22.58 -26.64 10.87
CA ASN A 723 -23.53 -27.72 10.97
C ASN A 723 -22.89 -28.97 10.34
N LEU A 724 -22.28 -29.80 11.18
CA LEU A 724 -21.59 -31.01 10.74
C LEU A 724 -22.47 -31.92 9.89
N LEU A 725 -23.79 -31.88 10.10
CA LEU A 725 -24.72 -32.69 9.33
C LEU A 725 -24.87 -32.17 7.88
N GLU A 726 -24.67 -30.88 7.62
CA GLU A 726 -24.64 -30.32 6.25
C GLU A 726 -23.45 -30.82 5.44
N LEU A 727 -22.32 -31.05 6.09
CA LEU A 727 -21.08 -31.51 5.46
C LEU A 727 -21.11 -33.01 5.09
N LEU A 728 -22.05 -33.76 5.60
CA LEU A 728 -22.23 -35.18 5.28
C LEU A 728 -23.16 -35.36 4.07
N PRO A 729 -22.99 -36.38 3.25
CA PRO A 729 -23.95 -36.73 2.21
C PRO A 729 -25.32 -37.08 2.82
N ASP A 730 -26.36 -37.16 1.99
CA ASP A 730 -27.71 -37.46 2.44
C ASP A 730 -27.81 -38.83 3.12
N GLU A 731 -27.00 -39.78 2.68
CA GLU A 731 -26.78 -41.08 3.29
C GLU A 731 -25.31 -41.24 3.64
N PHE A 732 -25.02 -41.57 4.89
CA PHE A 732 -23.65 -41.70 5.38
C PHE A 732 -23.48 -42.82 6.38
N THR A 733 -22.25 -43.38 6.44
CA THR A 733 -21.89 -44.37 7.46
C THR A 733 -21.32 -43.71 8.72
N LYS A 734 -21.25 -44.47 9.80
CA LYS A 734 -20.66 -44.00 11.05
C LYS A 734 -19.17 -43.62 10.88
N GLU A 735 -18.45 -44.35 10.03
CA GLU A 735 -17.04 -44.10 9.68
C GLU A 735 -16.88 -42.77 8.95
N GLN A 736 -17.72 -42.48 7.96
CA GLN A 736 -17.73 -41.21 7.23
C GLN A 736 -17.99 -40.03 8.17
N TYR A 737 -18.89 -40.20 9.13
CA TYR A 737 -19.14 -39.19 10.16
C TYR A 737 -17.89 -38.95 11.04
N TYR A 738 -17.19 -40.01 11.47
CA TYR A 738 -15.98 -39.85 12.28
C TYR A 738 -14.83 -39.21 11.48
N GLN A 739 -14.64 -39.61 10.22
CA GLN A 739 -13.63 -38.99 9.34
C GLN A 739 -13.89 -37.50 9.17
N MET A 740 -15.12 -37.12 8.88
CA MET A 740 -15.51 -35.72 8.77
C MET A 740 -15.29 -34.94 10.07
N ARG A 741 -15.63 -35.51 11.23
CA ARG A 741 -15.33 -34.90 12.54
C ARG A 741 -13.84 -34.68 12.76
N GLN A 742 -13.00 -35.64 12.40
CA GLN A 742 -11.55 -35.54 12.50
C GLN A 742 -11.01 -34.43 11.58
N GLN A 743 -11.50 -34.33 10.36
CA GLN A 743 -11.15 -33.25 9.42
C GLN A 743 -11.55 -31.86 9.97
N GLN A 744 -12.63 -31.78 10.75
CA GLN A 744 -13.09 -30.57 11.40
C GLN A 744 -12.46 -30.35 12.81
N GLY A 745 -11.39 -31.06 13.14
CA GLY A 745 -10.66 -30.91 14.41
C GLY A 745 -11.48 -31.23 15.66
N LYS A 746 -12.58 -32.02 15.57
CA LYS A 746 -13.43 -32.38 16.71
C LYS A 746 -12.87 -33.61 17.41
N THR A 747 -12.56 -33.46 18.69
CA THR A 747 -12.09 -34.56 19.57
C THR A 747 -13.27 -35.34 20.20
N GLY A 748 -13.05 -36.57 20.58
CA GLY A 748 -14.06 -37.45 21.18
C GLY A 748 -14.90 -38.28 20.21
N SER A 749 -15.60 -39.31 20.68
CA SER A 749 -16.33 -40.29 19.86
C SER A 749 -17.50 -39.69 19.04
N GLY A 750 -18.10 -38.62 19.51
CA GLY A 750 -19.26 -37.99 18.83
C GLY A 750 -20.55 -38.79 18.81
N ASP A 751 -20.61 -39.97 19.43
CA ASP A 751 -21.80 -40.82 19.47
C ASP A 751 -23.01 -40.12 20.12
N SER A 752 -22.76 -39.24 21.07
CA SER A 752 -23.81 -38.40 21.67
C SER A 752 -24.43 -37.43 20.65
N THR A 753 -23.66 -36.96 19.71
CA THR A 753 -24.16 -36.07 18.63
C THR A 753 -25.06 -36.84 17.64
N LEU A 754 -24.65 -38.03 17.23
CA LEU A 754 -25.47 -38.91 16.37
C LEU A 754 -26.81 -39.24 17.07
N ARG A 755 -26.77 -39.65 18.35
CA ARG A 755 -27.98 -39.89 19.11
C ARG A 755 -28.89 -38.64 19.22
N SER A 756 -28.25 -37.47 19.44
CA SER A 756 -29.00 -36.22 19.50
C SER A 756 -29.67 -35.87 18.16
N TRP A 757 -29.01 -36.12 17.04
CA TRP A 757 -29.60 -35.90 15.72
C TRP A 757 -30.75 -36.88 15.44
N GLN A 758 -30.63 -38.16 15.84
CA GLN A 758 -31.72 -39.14 15.76
C GLN A 758 -32.91 -38.74 16.63
N ASN A 759 -32.65 -38.38 17.89
CA ASN A 759 -33.71 -37.97 18.83
C ASN A 759 -34.46 -36.71 18.38
N ARG A 760 -33.76 -35.81 17.66
CA ARG A 760 -34.36 -34.61 17.09
C ARG A 760 -35.03 -34.84 15.71
N GLY A 761 -34.99 -36.07 15.20
CA GLY A 761 -35.57 -36.42 13.89
C GLY A 761 -34.80 -35.79 12.71
N HIS A 762 -33.53 -35.44 12.86
CA HIS A 762 -32.71 -34.92 11.78
C HIS A 762 -32.13 -36.03 10.89
N ILE A 763 -31.86 -37.18 11.48
CA ILE A 763 -31.40 -38.40 10.79
C ILE A 763 -32.21 -39.61 11.26
N ALA A 764 -32.35 -40.59 10.38
CA ALA A 764 -32.88 -41.93 10.67
C ALA A 764 -31.77 -42.94 10.40
N PHE A 765 -31.69 -44.03 11.20
CA PHE A 765 -30.79 -45.14 10.93
C PHE A 765 -31.52 -46.24 10.23
N ASP A 766 -31.03 -46.69 9.08
CA ASP A 766 -31.57 -47.82 8.35
C ASP A 766 -30.80 -49.09 8.71
N GLU A 767 -31.46 -50.01 9.38
CA GLU A 767 -30.88 -51.28 9.84
C GLU A 767 -30.51 -52.22 8.71
N VAL A 768 -31.13 -52.09 7.52
CA VAL A 768 -30.87 -52.95 6.38
C VAL A 768 -29.58 -52.57 5.68
N SER A 769 -29.38 -51.26 5.46
CA SER A 769 -28.16 -50.76 4.81
C SER A 769 -27.01 -50.42 5.77
N GLY A 770 -27.31 -50.34 7.08
CA GLY A 770 -26.36 -49.92 8.11
C GLY A 770 -25.95 -48.43 8.03
N ARG A 771 -26.77 -47.60 7.37
CA ARG A 771 -26.47 -46.19 7.10
C ARG A 771 -27.43 -45.25 7.86
N TYR A 772 -26.94 -44.04 8.08
CA TYR A 772 -27.76 -42.92 8.53
C TYR A 772 -28.25 -42.12 7.34
N CYS A 773 -29.53 -41.79 7.29
CA CYS A 773 -30.20 -41.00 6.24
C CYS A 773 -30.70 -39.70 6.82
N LYS A 774 -30.45 -38.55 6.15
CA LYS A 774 -31.07 -37.29 6.51
C LYS A 774 -32.59 -37.33 6.24
N THR A 775 -33.39 -36.91 7.24
CA THR A 775 -34.84 -36.96 7.14
C THR A 775 -35.38 -35.80 6.27
N GLU A 776 -36.59 -35.98 5.71
CA GLU A 776 -37.29 -34.90 4.98
C GLU A 776 -37.53 -33.68 5.87
N THR A 777 -37.80 -33.87 7.16
CA THR A 777 -37.95 -32.80 8.15
C THR A 777 -36.71 -31.95 8.27
N TYR A 778 -35.52 -32.58 8.24
CA TYR A 778 -34.26 -31.85 8.23
C TYR A 778 -34.02 -31.11 6.91
N LYS A 779 -34.29 -31.76 5.78
CA LYS A 779 -34.14 -31.17 4.43
C LYS A 779 -35.04 -29.95 4.23
N GLN A 780 -36.29 -30.01 4.66
CA GLN A 780 -37.23 -28.89 4.59
C GLN A 780 -36.83 -27.71 5.50
N LYS A 781 -36.24 -28.00 6.67
CA LYS A 781 -35.89 -26.96 7.64
C LYS A 781 -34.55 -26.29 7.34
N PHE A 782 -33.57 -27.01 6.74
CA PHE A 782 -32.19 -26.56 6.55
C PHE A 782 -31.71 -26.68 5.10
N GLY A 783 -32.39 -27.41 4.20
CA GLY A 783 -32.01 -27.64 2.80
C GLY A 783 -32.30 -26.50 1.82
N GLY A 784 -32.71 -25.33 2.28
CA GLY A 784 -33.11 -24.18 1.46
C GLY A 784 -32.02 -23.07 1.35
N LYS A 785 -30.78 -23.36 1.61
CA LYS A 785 -29.65 -22.42 1.42
C LYS A 785 -28.56 -23.08 0.57
N VAL A 786 -28.78 -23.15 -0.72
CA VAL A 786 -27.71 -23.24 -1.74
C VAL A 786 -27.88 -22.04 -2.66
#